data_d60e170ffaaa411d4b84149a309db346
#
_entry.id   d60e170ffaaa411d4b84149a309db346
#
_cell.length_a   1.000
_cell.length_b   1.000
_cell.length_c   1.000
_cell.angle_alpha   90.00
_cell.angle_beta   90.00
_cell.angle_gamma   90.00
#
_symmetry.space_group_name_H-M   'P 1'
#
loop_
_entity.id
_entity.type
_entity.pdbx_description
1 polymer ?
#
loop_
_entity_poly.entity_id
_entity_poly.type
_entity_poly.pdbx_seq_one_letter_code
_entity_poly.pdbx_strand_id
1 'polypeptide(L)'
;MLRSSEEINSADAIVIHGAREHNLKNLSLSIPRDKFVVITGVSGSGKSTLAFDLIFAEGQRRFLDSMNVYARQFVEQMARPDVDLITGIPPTVSIEQRNSRGGGKSTVATVTEIYHFIRLLFARLGTQYCPDCQLPVEAQTRDELGRRLKGELKARGDLLLLAPVVKNRKGFHSDVAEWAAKHGYAEIRADGKMYSTSEPFRLDRFREHDVEIVVGVLEKKPRATASSPSPQQLIDETLKFGHGMLLALDNHGKVSIHSTERACPNCGRSFEALDPKNFSYNSPQGWCPRCRGFGELFYMPEDVDRGAREDAIAESWYEWQEGEREICPECNGSRLNPVARAVRLTVGQAPRLSPSAKNKKVRGRRDACPTVDTISQMSVEAAEQVFRQFKFKGREAEIARDILPEIRERLKFLCEVGLGYLQLGRGVPTLSGGEAQRIRLAAQLGSNLSGVLYVLDEPTIGLHARDNEQLLATLQKLQSRGNSVVVVEHDEETMRRADFIVDLGPGAGVHGGQVVAAGTLKELLSHPESLTGKCLRAHKKYPTRGKRREVIAKGKESKRKGRKNQSLLTSAATGNGWLTLHDVSKNNLKNVTAEFPLGRLVCVTGVSGSGKSTLIRECLLPALSEALKVRNPKSEILPNFPVSRPSRRFTKWINRRLGGRRARFRRLTWDFLMRFGSCSRRCPRRGCADIRRAGFRSIARRVAARNARGRGRSSWR
;
A
#
# COMPACT_ATOMS: atom_id res chain seq x y z
N MET A 1 -47.44 1.98 16.79
CA MET A 1 -47.24 3.24 17.54
C MET A 1 -45.90 3.12 18.27
N LEU A 2 -44.82 3.66 17.68
CA LEU A 2 -43.51 3.76 18.33
C LEU A 2 -43.54 4.96 19.25
N ARG A 3 -43.60 4.73 20.58
CA ARG A 3 -43.49 5.78 21.59
C ARG A 3 -42.03 6.16 21.75
N SER A 4 -41.77 7.41 21.47
CA SER A 4 -40.82 8.38 22.04
C SER A 4 -39.61 7.86 22.80
N SER A 5 -38.50 7.66 22.10
CA SER A 5 -37.19 8.15 22.54
C SER A 5 -37.26 9.68 22.58
N GLU A 6 -36.64 10.33 23.58
CA GLU A 6 -36.48 11.78 23.73
C GLU A 6 -36.33 12.39 22.32
N GLU A 7 -37.08 13.45 22.01
CA GLU A 7 -37.04 14.15 20.75
C GLU A 7 -35.59 14.58 20.47
N ILE A 8 -34.88 13.79 19.64
CA ILE A 8 -33.54 14.16 19.20
C ILE A 8 -33.74 15.48 18.46
N ASN A 9 -33.15 16.55 19.00
CA ASN A 9 -33.26 17.87 18.44
C ASN A 9 -32.79 17.78 16.97
N SER A 10 -33.61 18.16 16.01
CA SER A 10 -33.32 18.00 14.56
C SER A 10 -32.03 18.68 14.11
N ALA A 11 -31.49 19.60 14.91
CA ALA A 11 -30.23 20.27 14.71
C ALA A 11 -29.02 19.34 14.96
N ASP A 12 -29.15 18.33 15.84
CA ASP A 12 -28.08 17.44 16.29
C ASP A 12 -28.21 16.00 15.72
N ALA A 13 -28.97 15.84 14.65
CA ALA A 13 -29.23 14.55 14.04
C ALA A 13 -29.08 14.59 12.51
N ILE A 14 -28.72 13.43 11.94
CA ILE A 14 -28.87 13.12 10.51
C ILE A 14 -30.28 12.56 10.35
N VAL A 15 -31.15 13.30 9.68
CA VAL A 15 -32.56 12.91 9.47
C VAL A 15 -32.74 12.47 8.05
N ILE A 16 -33.25 11.25 7.86
CA ILE A 16 -33.51 10.59 6.59
C ILE A 16 -35.02 10.41 6.46
N HIS A 17 -35.58 10.84 5.35
CA HIS A 17 -37.01 10.64 5.00
C HIS A 17 -37.13 9.93 3.65
N GLY A 18 -37.91 8.85 3.62
CA GLY A 18 -38.35 8.20 2.40
C GLY A 18 -37.22 7.58 1.56
N ALA A 19 -36.26 6.91 2.16
CA ALA A 19 -35.15 6.25 1.44
C ALA A 19 -35.61 4.95 0.76
N ARG A 20 -35.38 4.84 -0.56
CA ARG A 20 -35.78 3.71 -1.43
C ARG A 20 -34.61 3.11 -2.22
N GLU A 21 -33.39 3.49 -1.90
CA GLU A 21 -32.20 3.00 -2.59
C GLU A 21 -32.10 1.47 -2.48
N HIS A 22 -31.89 0.78 -3.60
CA HIS A 22 -31.77 -0.68 -3.71
C HIS A 22 -32.94 -1.45 -3.05
N ASN A 23 -32.71 -2.05 -1.88
CA ASN A 23 -33.71 -2.85 -1.17
C ASN A 23 -34.37 -2.10 0.01
N LEU A 24 -34.03 -0.82 0.25
CA LEU A 24 -34.67 -0.02 1.27
C LEU A 24 -36.15 0.26 0.93
N LYS A 25 -37.02 0.17 1.94
CA LYS A 25 -38.47 0.26 1.76
C LYS A 25 -39.05 1.54 2.36
N ASN A 26 -38.86 2.66 1.67
CA ASN A 26 -39.34 3.96 2.10
C ASN A 26 -38.93 4.27 3.57
N LEU A 27 -37.65 4.04 3.85
CA LEU A 27 -37.11 4.08 5.20
C LEU A 27 -36.99 5.53 5.68
N SER A 28 -37.49 5.81 6.89
CA SER A 28 -37.29 7.08 7.60
C SER A 28 -36.62 6.81 8.93
N LEU A 29 -35.54 7.57 9.23
CA LEU A 29 -34.69 7.33 10.40
C LEU A 29 -33.99 8.62 10.83
N SER A 30 -33.83 8.80 12.14
CA SER A 30 -32.99 9.85 12.74
C SER A 30 -31.78 9.21 13.43
N ILE A 31 -30.58 9.64 13.05
CA ILE A 31 -29.29 9.16 13.60
C ILE A 31 -28.63 10.31 14.33
N PRO A 32 -28.30 10.18 15.63
CA PRO A 32 -27.66 11.25 16.39
C PRO A 32 -26.25 11.52 15.86
N ARG A 33 -25.87 12.81 15.82
CA ARG A 33 -24.52 13.27 15.48
C ARG A 33 -23.59 13.15 16.68
N ASP A 34 -22.27 13.17 16.42
CA ASP A 34 -21.19 13.14 17.42
C ASP A 34 -21.29 11.92 18.35
N LYS A 35 -21.86 10.82 17.83
CA LYS A 35 -22.06 9.55 18.50
C LYS A 35 -21.38 8.41 17.76
N PHE A 36 -21.09 7.34 18.50
CA PHE A 36 -20.67 6.05 17.94
C PHE A 36 -21.91 5.21 17.64
N VAL A 37 -22.25 5.12 16.37
CA VAL A 37 -23.49 4.47 15.87
C VAL A 37 -23.14 3.16 15.18
N VAL A 38 -23.85 2.09 15.49
CA VAL A 38 -23.71 0.79 14.84
C VAL A 38 -24.95 0.48 14.01
N ILE A 39 -24.77 0.20 12.71
CA ILE A 39 -25.81 -0.33 11.82
C ILE A 39 -25.61 -1.85 11.76
N THR A 40 -26.61 -2.59 12.25
CA THR A 40 -26.58 -4.05 12.31
C THR A 40 -27.81 -4.67 11.64
N GLY A 41 -27.89 -6.00 11.64
CA GLY A 41 -29.01 -6.75 11.06
C GLY A 41 -28.54 -7.94 10.22
N VAL A 42 -29.47 -8.69 9.67
CA VAL A 42 -29.21 -9.89 8.87
C VAL A 42 -28.38 -9.56 7.62
N SER A 43 -27.56 -10.49 7.14
CA SER A 43 -26.83 -10.29 5.87
C SER A 43 -27.84 -10.07 4.71
N GLY A 44 -27.61 -9.00 3.93
CA GLY A 44 -28.52 -8.60 2.84
C GLY A 44 -29.76 -7.81 3.29
N SER A 45 -29.81 -7.33 4.55
CA SER A 45 -30.94 -6.50 5.03
C SER A 45 -30.89 -5.03 4.58
N GLY A 46 -29.84 -4.58 3.89
CA GLY A 46 -29.70 -3.19 3.42
C GLY A 46 -28.74 -2.32 4.23
N LYS A 47 -27.94 -2.90 5.14
CA LYS A 47 -26.99 -2.16 5.98
C LYS A 47 -25.99 -1.33 5.18
N SER A 48 -25.31 -1.98 4.24
CA SER A 48 -24.32 -1.30 3.39
C SER A 48 -24.99 -0.27 2.49
N THR A 49 -26.20 -0.54 2.01
CA THR A 49 -27.01 0.42 1.25
C THR A 49 -27.30 1.67 2.08
N LEU A 50 -27.78 1.53 3.32
CA LEU A 50 -28.02 2.68 4.20
C LEU A 50 -26.73 3.47 4.49
N ALA A 51 -25.64 2.77 4.83
CA ALA A 51 -24.39 3.41 5.26
C ALA A 51 -23.62 4.06 4.10
N PHE A 52 -23.46 3.34 2.97
CA PHE A 52 -22.57 3.74 1.89
C PHE A 52 -23.33 4.30 0.68
N ASP A 53 -24.35 3.58 0.17
CA ASP A 53 -25.05 4.02 -1.04
C ASP A 53 -25.96 5.22 -0.77
N LEU A 54 -26.40 5.43 0.49
CA LEU A 54 -27.24 6.53 0.88
C LEU A 54 -26.48 7.62 1.67
N ILE A 55 -26.07 7.35 2.92
CA ILE A 55 -25.51 8.37 3.81
C ILE A 55 -24.19 8.90 3.29
N PHE A 56 -23.23 8.00 2.99
CA PHE A 56 -21.91 8.41 2.48
C PHE A 56 -22.04 9.05 1.10
N ALA A 57 -22.78 8.46 0.16
CA ALA A 57 -22.94 8.98 -1.20
C ALA A 57 -23.54 10.40 -1.19
N GLU A 58 -24.60 10.64 -0.41
CA GLU A 58 -25.21 11.98 -0.32
C GLU A 58 -24.28 13.00 0.36
N GLY A 59 -23.58 12.59 1.42
CA GLY A 59 -22.61 13.48 2.09
C GLY A 59 -21.46 13.87 1.18
N GLN A 60 -20.91 12.92 0.43
CA GLN A 60 -19.87 13.18 -0.55
C GLN A 60 -20.36 14.04 -1.71
N ARG A 61 -21.58 13.75 -2.25
CA ARG A 61 -22.20 14.55 -3.30
C ARG A 61 -22.32 16.02 -2.89
N ARG A 62 -22.83 16.31 -1.68
CA ARG A 62 -22.94 17.69 -1.16
C ARG A 62 -21.61 18.37 -1.00
N PHE A 63 -20.61 17.64 -0.53
CA PHE A 63 -19.24 18.17 -0.43
C PHE A 63 -18.70 18.54 -1.80
N LEU A 64 -18.86 17.68 -2.81
CA LEU A 64 -18.45 17.95 -4.19
C LEU A 64 -19.23 19.13 -4.80
N ASP A 65 -20.53 19.26 -4.50
CA ASP A 65 -21.35 20.39 -4.94
C ASP A 65 -20.91 21.72 -4.33
N SER A 66 -20.28 21.70 -3.15
CA SER A 66 -19.72 22.90 -2.52
C SER A 66 -18.40 23.36 -3.14
N MET A 67 -17.74 22.53 -3.95
CA MET A 67 -16.50 22.88 -4.64
C MET A 67 -16.75 23.88 -5.78
N ASN A 68 -15.70 24.64 -6.13
CA ASN A 68 -15.77 25.52 -7.29
C ASN A 68 -15.94 24.74 -8.60
N VAL A 69 -16.49 25.40 -9.62
CA VAL A 69 -16.84 24.78 -10.93
C VAL A 69 -15.63 24.11 -11.59
N TYR A 70 -14.43 24.71 -11.45
CA TYR A 70 -13.21 24.15 -12.02
C TYR A 70 -12.80 22.84 -11.36
N ALA A 71 -12.84 22.76 -10.03
CA ALA A 71 -12.52 21.52 -9.29
C ALA A 71 -13.52 20.40 -9.60
N ARG A 72 -14.81 20.73 -9.79
CA ARG A 72 -15.85 19.73 -10.15
C ARG A 72 -15.62 19.05 -11.50
N GLN A 73 -14.93 19.68 -12.45
CA GLN A 73 -14.65 19.07 -13.77
C GLN A 73 -13.66 17.89 -13.69
N PHE A 74 -12.88 17.80 -12.62
CA PHE A 74 -11.90 16.74 -12.42
C PHE A 74 -12.39 15.60 -11.52
N VAL A 75 -13.62 15.71 -11.00
CA VAL A 75 -14.19 14.72 -10.08
C VAL A 75 -15.41 14.08 -10.74
N GLU A 76 -15.48 12.75 -10.67
CA GLU A 76 -16.63 12.01 -11.16
C GLU A 76 -17.89 12.38 -10.37
N GLN A 77 -18.95 12.83 -11.07
CA GLN A 77 -20.20 13.22 -10.43
C GLN A 77 -20.93 11.98 -9.92
N MET A 78 -21.23 11.98 -8.64
CA MET A 78 -22.03 10.90 -8.02
C MET A 78 -23.51 11.08 -8.32
N ALA A 79 -24.19 9.99 -8.65
CA ALA A 79 -25.65 9.98 -8.80
C ALA A 79 -26.31 10.33 -7.47
N ARG A 80 -27.44 11.03 -7.53
CA ARG A 80 -28.25 11.30 -6.34
C ARG A 80 -28.94 10.01 -5.91
N PRO A 81 -28.83 9.61 -4.62
CA PRO A 81 -29.54 8.46 -4.09
C PRO A 81 -31.07 8.64 -4.16
N ASP A 82 -31.82 7.54 -4.25
CA ASP A 82 -33.29 7.55 -4.22
C ASP A 82 -33.81 7.76 -2.79
N VAL A 83 -33.98 9.03 -2.44
CA VAL A 83 -34.44 9.49 -1.13
C VAL A 83 -35.18 10.81 -1.25
N ASP A 84 -36.24 10.99 -0.47
CA ASP A 84 -37.04 12.23 -0.50
C ASP A 84 -36.23 13.38 0.10
N LEU A 85 -35.71 13.21 1.30
CA LEU A 85 -34.93 14.26 2.01
C LEU A 85 -33.91 13.63 2.97
N ILE A 86 -32.71 14.19 3.00
CA ILE A 86 -31.72 13.96 4.05
C ILE A 86 -31.22 15.32 4.56
N THR A 87 -31.22 15.52 5.88
CA THR A 87 -30.71 16.74 6.50
C THR A 87 -29.65 16.41 7.56
N GLY A 88 -28.85 17.40 7.97
CA GLY A 88 -27.88 17.25 9.04
C GLY A 88 -26.61 16.44 8.73
N ILE A 89 -26.37 16.06 7.47
CA ILE A 89 -25.15 15.30 7.09
C ILE A 89 -23.93 16.23 7.11
N PRO A 90 -22.89 15.93 7.93
CA PRO A 90 -21.62 16.63 7.86
C PRO A 90 -20.75 16.11 6.70
N PRO A 91 -19.58 16.72 6.42
CA PRO A 91 -18.61 16.14 5.49
C PRO A 91 -18.33 14.67 5.81
N THR A 92 -18.34 13.81 4.81
CA THR A 92 -18.29 12.35 5.03
C THR A 92 -17.02 11.72 4.48
N VAL A 93 -16.49 10.73 5.21
CA VAL A 93 -15.33 9.91 4.82
C VAL A 93 -15.71 8.43 4.95
N SER A 94 -15.53 7.65 3.89
CA SER A 94 -15.74 6.20 3.94
C SER A 94 -14.43 5.43 4.09
N ILE A 95 -14.47 4.37 4.89
CA ILE A 95 -13.36 3.43 5.05
C ILE A 95 -13.89 2.01 4.76
N GLU A 96 -13.97 1.71 3.46
CA GLU A 96 -14.47 0.44 2.95
C GLU A 96 -13.36 -0.63 2.92
N GLN A 97 -13.78 -1.90 2.96
CA GLN A 97 -12.89 -3.04 2.76
C GLN A 97 -12.43 -3.25 1.30
N ARG A 98 -12.93 -2.46 0.37
CA ARG A 98 -12.55 -2.62 -1.05
C ARG A 98 -11.03 -2.64 -1.14
N ASN A 99 -10.50 -3.69 -1.73
CA ASN A 99 -9.09 -3.77 -2.14
C ASN A 99 -8.86 -2.65 -3.16
N SER A 100 -8.63 -1.42 -2.69
CA SER A 100 -8.08 -0.41 -3.58
C SER A 100 -6.77 -1.00 -4.08
N ARG A 101 -6.68 -1.19 -5.37
CA ARG A 101 -5.44 -1.55 -6.04
C ARG A 101 -4.49 -0.37 -5.86
N GLY A 102 -3.88 -0.25 -4.68
CA GLY A 102 -2.82 0.73 -4.47
C GLY A 102 -1.76 0.51 -5.53
N GLY A 103 -1.20 1.57 -6.10
CA GLY A 103 -0.15 1.45 -7.11
C GLY A 103 0.99 0.55 -6.62
N GLY A 104 1.65 -0.18 -7.52
CA GLY A 104 2.75 -1.10 -7.19
C GLY A 104 3.89 -0.46 -6.39
N LYS A 105 4.02 0.86 -6.46
CA LYS A 105 4.99 1.65 -5.69
C LYS A 105 4.49 2.06 -4.30
N SER A 106 3.19 1.91 -4.00
CA SER A 106 2.60 2.32 -2.71
C SER A 106 3.04 1.40 -1.57
N THR A 107 3.44 2.00 -0.45
CA THR A 107 3.86 1.30 0.78
C THR A 107 3.02 1.74 1.98
N VAL A 108 3.11 1.03 3.11
CA VAL A 108 2.49 1.44 4.37
C VAL A 108 2.86 2.89 4.70
N ALA A 109 4.14 3.23 4.66
CA ALA A 109 4.62 4.58 4.98
C ALA A 109 4.15 5.66 4.00
N THR A 110 3.93 5.34 2.70
CA THR A 110 3.45 6.33 1.74
C THR A 110 1.96 6.61 1.88
N VAL A 111 1.14 5.59 2.16
CA VAL A 111 -0.32 5.74 2.35
C VAL A 111 -0.65 6.48 3.64
N THR A 112 0.17 6.31 4.67
CA THR A 112 0.03 7.01 5.96
C THR A 112 0.72 8.37 6.00
N GLU A 113 1.26 8.84 4.87
CA GLU A 113 2.02 10.09 4.72
C GLU A 113 3.31 10.17 5.56
N ILE A 114 3.61 9.17 6.40
CA ILE A 114 4.84 9.11 7.21
C ILE A 114 6.07 9.27 6.32
N TYR A 115 6.05 8.66 5.13
CA TYR A 115 7.16 8.73 4.19
C TYR A 115 7.40 10.15 3.65
N HIS A 116 6.34 10.96 3.54
CA HIS A 116 6.47 12.37 3.16
C HIS A 116 7.33 13.14 4.17
N PHE A 117 7.06 12.98 5.46
CA PHE A 117 7.81 13.63 6.52
C PHE A 117 9.23 13.05 6.67
N ILE A 118 9.42 11.74 6.48
CA ILE A 118 10.75 11.11 6.45
C ILE A 118 11.60 11.72 5.33
N ARG A 119 11.08 11.84 4.11
CA ARG A 119 11.80 12.47 2.99
C ARG A 119 12.22 13.91 3.31
N LEU A 120 11.31 14.68 3.92
CA LEU A 120 11.58 16.06 4.31
C LEU A 120 12.67 16.12 5.38
N LEU A 121 12.61 15.24 6.39
CA LEU A 121 13.61 15.14 7.45
C LEU A 121 15.01 14.84 6.88
N PHE A 122 15.10 13.84 5.98
CA PHE A 122 16.37 13.46 5.34
C PHE A 122 16.92 14.53 4.39
N ALA A 123 16.05 15.24 3.68
CA ALA A 123 16.47 16.33 2.80
C ALA A 123 17.00 17.53 3.58
N ARG A 124 16.50 17.79 4.79
CA ARG A 124 16.86 18.96 5.59
C ARG A 124 18.01 18.68 6.60
N LEU A 125 18.02 17.49 7.18
CA LEU A 125 18.94 17.12 8.27
C LEU A 125 19.88 15.95 7.91
N GLY A 126 19.72 15.35 6.73
CA GLY A 126 20.55 14.25 6.29
C GLY A 126 21.93 14.68 5.84
N THR A 127 22.95 13.92 6.24
CA THR A 127 24.32 14.06 5.73
C THR A 127 24.52 13.09 4.58
N GLN A 128 24.91 13.62 3.41
CA GLN A 128 25.25 12.81 2.25
C GLN A 128 26.57 12.08 2.49
N TYR A 129 26.59 10.78 2.22
CA TYR A 129 27.81 9.97 2.12
C TYR A 129 28.02 9.55 0.67
N CYS A 130 29.27 9.37 0.29
CA CYS A 130 29.60 8.78 -1.01
C CYS A 130 29.16 7.30 -1.05
N PRO A 131 28.37 6.85 -2.04
CA PRO A 131 27.94 5.45 -2.12
C PRO A 131 29.12 4.48 -2.23
N ASP A 132 30.18 4.89 -2.93
CA ASP A 132 31.34 4.06 -3.26
C ASP A 132 32.37 4.05 -2.11
N CYS A 133 32.70 5.23 -1.59
CA CYS A 133 33.75 5.39 -0.56
C CYS A 133 33.21 5.32 0.87
N GLN A 134 31.91 5.47 1.10
CA GLN A 134 31.28 5.52 2.43
C GLN A 134 31.81 6.64 3.35
N LEU A 135 32.39 7.68 2.77
CA LEU A 135 32.85 8.89 3.47
C LEU A 135 31.80 9.99 3.38
N PRO A 136 31.69 10.87 4.39
CA PRO A 136 30.82 12.04 4.30
C PRO A 136 31.29 12.95 3.18
N VAL A 137 30.33 13.61 2.57
CA VAL A 137 30.56 14.58 1.50
C VAL A 137 30.84 15.93 2.14
N GLU A 138 31.94 16.56 1.74
CA GLU A 138 32.47 17.79 2.31
C GLU A 138 32.63 18.89 1.25
N ALA A 139 32.86 20.12 1.69
CA ALA A 139 33.22 21.22 0.81
C ALA A 139 34.64 21.01 0.25
N GLN A 140 34.85 21.34 -1.02
CA GLN A 140 36.18 21.32 -1.65
C GLN A 140 36.57 22.71 -2.15
N THR A 141 37.90 22.94 -2.23
CA THR A 141 38.42 24.20 -2.75
C THR A 141 38.27 24.31 -4.26
N ARG A 142 38.17 25.55 -4.78
CA ARG A 142 38.12 25.81 -6.21
C ARG A 142 39.31 25.26 -6.98
N ASP A 143 40.52 25.32 -6.36
CA ASP A 143 41.74 24.78 -6.96
C ASP A 143 41.71 23.26 -7.10
N GLU A 144 41.12 22.57 -6.15
CA GLU A 144 40.95 21.14 -6.20
C GLU A 144 39.93 20.73 -7.28
N LEU A 145 38.80 21.45 -7.38
CA LEU A 145 37.86 21.30 -8.45
C LEU A 145 38.48 21.55 -9.82
N GLY A 146 39.26 22.64 -9.95
CA GLY A 146 40.00 22.95 -11.18
C GLY A 146 41.02 21.87 -11.58
N ARG A 147 41.76 21.28 -10.61
CA ARG A 147 42.63 20.14 -10.89
C ARG A 147 41.89 18.91 -11.41
N ARG A 148 40.73 18.60 -10.87
CA ARG A 148 39.86 17.49 -11.33
C ARG A 148 39.32 17.73 -12.72
N LEU A 149 38.80 18.93 -13.03
CA LEU A 149 38.35 19.31 -14.36
C LEU A 149 39.47 19.18 -15.41
N LYS A 150 40.70 19.60 -15.06
CA LYS A 150 41.87 19.42 -15.93
C LYS A 150 42.16 17.94 -16.19
N GLY A 151 41.97 17.08 -15.19
CA GLY A 151 42.08 15.63 -15.37
C GLY A 151 41.02 15.08 -16.35
N GLU A 152 39.76 15.49 -16.21
CA GLU A 152 38.68 15.11 -17.12
C GLU A 152 38.90 15.64 -18.54
N LEU A 153 39.34 16.89 -18.69
CA LEU A 153 39.69 17.50 -19.97
C LEU A 153 40.75 16.67 -20.73
N LYS A 154 41.76 16.17 -20.02
CA LYS A 154 42.77 15.29 -20.63
C LYS A 154 42.19 13.96 -21.09
N ALA A 155 41.29 13.38 -20.32
CA ALA A 155 40.72 12.07 -20.57
C ALA A 155 39.57 12.07 -21.60
N ARG A 156 38.71 13.09 -21.58
CA ARG A 156 37.44 13.15 -22.34
C ARG A 156 37.47 14.10 -23.53
N GLY A 157 38.51 14.94 -23.68
CA GLY A 157 38.54 16.00 -24.70
C GLY A 157 37.88 17.27 -24.22
N ASP A 158 37.47 18.13 -25.19
CA ASP A 158 36.87 19.41 -24.87
C ASP A 158 35.58 19.28 -24.07
N LEU A 159 35.41 20.16 -23.08
CA LEU A 159 34.29 20.13 -22.15
C LEU A 159 33.49 21.43 -22.22
N LEU A 160 32.19 21.31 -22.48
CA LEU A 160 31.26 22.43 -22.39
C LEU A 160 30.87 22.65 -20.93
N LEU A 161 31.11 23.86 -20.42
CA LEU A 161 30.78 24.25 -19.07
C LEU A 161 29.37 24.81 -18.99
N LEU A 162 28.54 24.23 -18.14
CA LEU A 162 27.14 24.57 -17.97
C LEU A 162 26.90 25.00 -16.51
N ALA A 163 26.24 26.16 -16.34
CA ALA A 163 25.80 26.65 -15.05
C ALA A 163 24.35 26.26 -14.81
N PRO A 164 24.01 25.39 -13.84
CA PRO A 164 22.62 25.04 -13.54
C PRO A 164 21.94 26.21 -12.81
N VAL A 165 20.95 26.84 -13.46
CA VAL A 165 20.21 28.00 -12.91
C VAL A 165 18.78 27.65 -12.49
N VAL A 166 18.16 26.68 -13.19
CA VAL A 166 16.84 26.14 -12.80
C VAL A 166 16.96 24.64 -12.66
N LYS A 167 16.40 24.12 -11.57
CA LYS A 167 16.38 22.70 -11.34
C LYS A 167 15.03 22.24 -10.81
N ASN A 168 14.40 21.30 -11.54
CA ASN A 168 13.12 20.67 -11.17
C ASN A 168 12.01 21.68 -10.85
N ARG A 169 11.91 22.76 -11.59
CA ARG A 169 10.88 23.77 -11.40
C ARG A 169 9.94 23.83 -12.59
N LYS A 170 8.66 23.97 -12.29
CA LYS A 170 7.61 24.22 -13.30
C LYS A 170 7.65 25.69 -13.71
N GLY A 171 7.45 25.96 -14.98
CA GLY A 171 7.44 27.31 -15.50
C GLY A 171 7.81 27.39 -16.97
N PHE A 172 7.61 28.54 -17.60
CA PHE A 172 8.02 28.78 -18.98
C PHE A 172 9.52 28.98 -19.13
N HIS A 173 10.17 29.49 -18.09
CA HIS A 173 11.62 29.81 -18.03
C HIS A 173 12.16 30.65 -19.19
N SER A 174 11.31 31.44 -19.85
CA SER A 174 11.70 32.40 -20.88
C SER A 174 12.59 33.50 -20.33
N ASP A 175 12.39 33.91 -19.07
CA ASP A 175 13.18 34.87 -18.32
C ASP A 175 14.66 34.48 -18.21
N VAL A 176 14.97 33.20 -18.10
CA VAL A 176 16.35 32.68 -18.07
C VAL A 176 17.03 32.85 -19.42
N ALA A 177 16.33 32.52 -20.52
CA ALA A 177 16.87 32.69 -21.87
C ALA A 177 17.10 34.18 -22.21
N GLU A 178 16.14 35.07 -21.87
CA GLU A 178 16.27 36.51 -22.04
C GLU A 178 17.43 37.09 -21.23
N TRP A 179 17.59 36.61 -19.98
CA TRP A 179 18.70 37.04 -19.14
C TRP A 179 20.05 36.60 -19.74
N ALA A 180 20.16 35.33 -20.19
CA ALA A 180 21.36 34.78 -20.81
C ALA A 180 21.73 35.59 -22.10
N ALA A 181 20.76 35.87 -22.97
CA ALA A 181 20.96 36.69 -24.17
C ALA A 181 21.49 38.06 -23.84
N LYS A 182 20.90 38.77 -22.85
CA LYS A 182 21.34 40.13 -22.43
C LYS A 182 22.77 40.14 -21.86
N HIS A 183 23.24 39.00 -21.33
CA HIS A 183 24.60 38.88 -20.78
C HIS A 183 25.60 38.25 -21.75
N GLY A 184 25.20 38.05 -23.03
CA GLY A 184 26.08 37.60 -24.10
C GLY A 184 26.29 36.09 -24.19
N TYR A 185 25.45 35.26 -23.49
CA TYR A 185 25.47 33.82 -23.61
C TYR A 185 24.59 33.41 -24.79
N ALA A 186 25.18 32.74 -25.79
CA ALA A 186 24.49 32.40 -27.03
C ALA A 186 23.57 31.17 -26.90
N GLU A 187 23.80 30.32 -25.93
CA GLU A 187 23.11 29.04 -25.80
C GLU A 187 22.70 28.73 -24.35
N ILE A 188 21.58 28.05 -24.22
CA ILE A 188 21.12 27.43 -23.00
C ILE A 188 20.80 25.95 -23.26
N ARG A 189 20.90 25.13 -22.23
CA ARG A 189 20.51 23.74 -22.32
C ARG A 189 19.29 23.51 -21.41
N ALA A 190 18.20 22.99 -21.96
CA ALA A 190 17.00 22.66 -21.19
C ALA A 190 16.60 21.19 -21.40
N ASP A 191 16.41 20.45 -20.32
CA ASP A 191 16.06 19.02 -20.32
C ASP A 191 16.99 18.18 -21.23
N GLY A 192 18.25 18.54 -21.29
CA GLY A 192 19.26 17.86 -22.10
C GLY A 192 19.34 18.29 -23.57
N LYS A 193 18.51 19.25 -24.05
CA LYS A 193 18.53 19.78 -25.41
C LYS A 193 19.10 21.19 -25.41
N MET A 194 19.88 21.50 -26.44
CA MET A 194 20.46 22.83 -26.68
C MET A 194 19.45 23.74 -27.36
N TYR A 195 19.41 25.00 -26.94
CA TYR A 195 18.57 26.06 -27.50
C TYR A 195 19.40 27.34 -27.67
N SER A 196 19.20 28.04 -28.77
CA SER A 196 19.78 29.34 -28.94
C SER A 196 19.00 30.39 -28.15
N THR A 197 19.73 31.31 -27.50
CA THR A 197 19.10 32.45 -26.79
C THR A 197 18.61 33.57 -27.71
N SER A 198 18.97 33.51 -29.00
CA SER A 198 18.46 34.43 -30.02
C SER A 198 17.07 34.07 -30.55
N GLU A 199 16.60 32.86 -30.28
CA GLU A 199 15.28 32.41 -30.68
C GLU A 199 14.29 32.46 -29.52
N PRO A 200 12.97 32.58 -29.81
CA PRO A 200 11.94 32.55 -28.78
C PRO A 200 11.99 31.24 -27.99
N PHE A 201 12.25 31.33 -26.69
CA PHE A 201 12.34 30.18 -25.82
C PHE A 201 11.17 30.10 -24.86
N ARG A 202 10.49 28.96 -24.84
CA ARG A 202 9.38 28.70 -23.91
C ARG A 202 9.21 27.20 -23.67
N LEU A 203 9.24 26.80 -22.40
CA LEU A 203 9.01 25.43 -21.96
C LEU A 203 7.56 25.20 -21.53
N ASP A 204 7.17 23.94 -21.29
CA ASP A 204 5.84 23.60 -20.81
C ASP A 204 5.64 24.06 -19.35
N ARG A 205 4.65 24.93 -19.10
CA ARG A 205 4.37 25.49 -17.78
C ARG A 205 4.10 24.43 -16.70
N PHE A 206 3.55 23.28 -17.07
CA PHE A 206 3.06 22.27 -16.14
C PHE A 206 4.08 21.15 -15.87
N ARG A 207 5.16 21.08 -16.66
CA ARG A 207 6.26 20.12 -16.49
C ARG A 207 7.39 20.73 -15.66
N GLU A 208 8.13 19.85 -15.00
CA GLU A 208 9.35 20.23 -14.28
C GLU A 208 10.52 20.24 -15.28
N HIS A 209 11.32 21.30 -15.24
CA HIS A 209 12.42 21.53 -16.15
C HIS A 209 13.73 21.76 -15.41
N ASP A 210 14.83 21.32 -16.03
CA ASP A 210 16.20 21.67 -15.66
C ASP A 210 16.74 22.61 -16.76
N VAL A 211 17.20 23.82 -16.37
CA VAL A 211 17.77 24.78 -17.32
C VAL A 211 19.16 25.16 -16.88
N GLU A 212 20.12 25.01 -17.79
CA GLU A 212 21.52 25.36 -17.60
C GLU A 212 21.96 26.41 -18.65
N ILE A 213 22.77 27.37 -18.22
CA ILE A 213 23.40 28.36 -19.12
C ILE A 213 24.73 27.80 -19.60
N VAL A 214 24.98 27.87 -20.91
CA VAL A 214 26.26 27.53 -21.51
C VAL A 214 27.22 28.70 -21.33
N VAL A 215 28.22 28.54 -20.42
CA VAL A 215 29.15 29.59 -20.10
C VAL A 215 30.34 29.62 -21.07
N GLY A 216 30.80 28.44 -21.49
CA GLY A 216 31.90 28.35 -22.45
C GLY A 216 32.46 26.96 -22.60
N VAL A 217 33.49 26.82 -23.42
CA VAL A 217 34.17 25.54 -23.69
C VAL A 217 35.58 25.55 -23.07
N LEU A 218 35.89 24.50 -22.30
CA LEU A 218 37.26 24.22 -21.93
C LEU A 218 37.91 23.37 -23.02
N GLU A 219 38.83 24.00 -23.79
CA GLU A 219 39.53 23.32 -24.88
C GLU A 219 40.77 22.57 -24.36
N LYS A 220 40.99 21.35 -24.85
CA LYS A 220 42.20 20.56 -24.56
C LYS A 220 43.46 21.19 -25.15
N LYS A 221 43.32 21.87 -26.30
CA LYS A 221 44.36 22.62 -26.98
C LYS A 221 43.85 24.05 -27.20
N PRO A 222 44.11 24.98 -26.24
CA PRO A 222 43.61 26.37 -26.39
C PRO A 222 44.17 27.01 -27.62
N ARG A 223 43.30 27.52 -28.48
CA ARG A 223 43.68 28.42 -29.60
C ARG A 223 43.95 29.77 -28.95
N ALA A 224 45.21 30.21 -28.98
CA ALA A 224 45.63 31.49 -28.43
C ALA A 224 45.08 32.63 -29.30
N THR A 225 43.87 33.09 -29.01
CA THR A 225 43.33 34.37 -29.46
C THR A 225 43.34 35.33 -28.27
N ALA A 226 43.80 36.57 -28.46
CA ALA A 226 44.02 37.54 -27.40
C ALA A 226 42.78 37.93 -26.57
N SER A 227 41.59 37.44 -26.92
CA SER A 227 40.31 37.76 -26.28
C SER A 227 39.60 36.59 -25.62
N SER A 228 40.17 35.38 -25.60
CA SER A 228 39.52 34.22 -24.99
C SER A 228 39.68 34.23 -23.46
N PRO A 229 38.61 34.05 -22.68
CA PRO A 229 38.69 33.99 -21.22
C PRO A 229 39.58 32.82 -20.78
N SER A 230 40.35 32.99 -19.72
CA SER A 230 41.19 31.93 -19.19
C SER A 230 40.35 30.78 -18.66
N PRO A 231 40.82 29.51 -18.66
CA PRO A 231 40.11 28.37 -18.10
C PRO A 231 39.64 28.60 -16.65
N GLN A 232 40.41 29.32 -15.87
CA GLN A 232 40.04 29.62 -14.49
C GLN A 232 38.87 30.63 -14.41
N GLN A 233 38.87 31.65 -15.28
CA GLN A 233 37.75 32.59 -15.36
C GLN A 233 36.46 31.92 -15.78
N LEU A 234 36.48 31.00 -16.74
CA LEU A 234 35.30 30.23 -17.14
C LEU A 234 34.76 29.35 -16.00
N ILE A 235 35.64 28.71 -15.24
CA ILE A 235 35.26 27.89 -14.08
C ILE A 235 34.64 28.79 -13.00
N ASP A 236 35.27 29.91 -12.65
CA ASP A 236 34.78 30.83 -11.61
C ASP A 236 33.43 31.47 -12.00
N GLU A 237 33.26 31.82 -13.25
CA GLU A 237 32.02 32.38 -13.80
C GLU A 237 30.89 31.33 -13.77
N THR A 238 31.19 30.11 -14.23
CA THR A 238 30.24 28.98 -14.18
C THR A 238 29.79 28.67 -12.76
N LEU A 239 30.74 28.62 -11.81
CA LEU A 239 30.44 28.37 -10.39
C LEU A 239 29.63 29.54 -9.78
N LYS A 240 29.87 30.76 -10.20
CA LYS A 240 29.11 31.95 -9.75
C LYS A 240 27.63 31.84 -10.15
N PHE A 241 27.34 31.56 -11.40
CA PHE A 241 25.95 31.41 -11.87
C PHE A 241 25.27 30.12 -11.41
N GLY A 242 26.04 29.04 -11.33
CA GLY A 242 25.56 27.75 -10.84
C GLY A 242 25.51 27.63 -9.32
N HIS A 243 25.67 28.76 -8.55
CA HIS A 243 25.64 28.76 -7.09
C HIS A 243 26.58 27.70 -6.46
N GLY A 244 27.84 27.68 -6.90
CA GLY A 244 28.83 26.72 -6.43
C GLY A 244 28.79 25.34 -7.13
N MET A 245 27.93 25.18 -8.13
CA MET A 245 27.85 23.99 -8.97
C MET A 245 28.23 24.29 -10.43
N LEU A 246 28.84 23.30 -11.07
CA LEU A 246 29.26 23.31 -12.46
C LEU A 246 28.99 21.94 -13.08
N LEU A 247 28.41 21.92 -14.27
CA LEU A 247 28.29 20.72 -15.08
C LEU A 247 29.29 20.78 -16.24
N ALA A 248 29.98 19.69 -16.51
CA ALA A 248 30.85 19.57 -17.65
C ALA A 248 30.33 18.49 -18.60
N LEU A 249 30.01 18.92 -19.83
CA LEU A 249 29.43 18.07 -20.88
C LEU A 249 30.50 17.79 -21.94
N ASP A 250 30.72 16.53 -22.29
CA ASP A 250 31.62 16.15 -23.38
C ASP A 250 30.89 15.98 -24.71
N ASN A 251 31.65 15.80 -25.79
CA ASN A 251 31.15 15.61 -27.15
C ASN A 251 30.34 14.31 -27.33
N HIS A 252 30.36 13.39 -26.36
CA HIS A 252 29.59 12.14 -26.35
C HIS A 252 28.29 12.27 -25.55
N GLY A 253 27.95 13.47 -25.06
CA GLY A 253 26.74 13.72 -24.27
C GLY A 253 26.84 13.31 -22.79
N LYS A 254 28.02 12.92 -22.32
CA LYS A 254 28.22 12.54 -20.90
C LYS A 254 28.43 13.79 -20.06
N VAL A 255 27.62 13.95 -19.03
CA VAL A 255 27.67 15.04 -18.06
C VAL A 255 28.41 14.60 -16.79
N SER A 256 29.35 15.40 -16.29
CA SER A 256 29.92 15.29 -14.96
C SER A 256 29.50 16.49 -14.11
N ILE A 257 29.25 16.24 -12.81
CA ILE A 257 28.81 17.26 -11.86
C ILE A 257 29.99 17.61 -10.96
N HIS A 258 30.25 18.89 -10.80
CA HIS A 258 31.29 19.42 -9.91
C HIS A 258 30.64 20.43 -8.94
N SER A 259 31.00 20.34 -7.65
CA SER A 259 30.48 21.24 -6.62
C SER A 259 31.58 21.63 -5.67
N THR A 260 31.65 22.91 -5.31
CA THR A 260 32.56 23.39 -4.27
C THR A 260 32.09 23.07 -2.87
N GLU A 261 30.80 22.78 -2.68
CA GLU A 261 30.20 22.56 -1.37
C GLU A 261 30.05 21.07 -1.02
N ARG A 262 29.95 20.19 -2.04
CA ARG A 262 29.54 18.78 -1.87
C ARG A 262 30.35 17.84 -2.73
N ALA A 263 31.53 17.46 -2.27
CA ALA A 263 32.37 16.50 -2.96
C ALA A 263 32.87 15.40 -2.00
N CYS A 264 33.07 14.19 -2.53
CA CYS A 264 33.72 13.13 -1.77
C CYS A 264 35.23 13.43 -1.63
N PRO A 265 35.78 13.47 -0.43
CA PRO A 265 37.20 13.78 -0.23
C PRO A 265 38.14 12.74 -0.86
N ASN A 266 37.69 11.49 -1.00
CA ASN A 266 38.51 10.41 -1.57
C ASN A 266 38.42 10.34 -3.10
N CYS A 267 37.22 10.10 -3.68
CA CYS A 267 37.09 9.89 -5.11
C CYS A 267 36.72 11.16 -5.89
N GLY A 268 36.39 12.26 -5.20
CA GLY A 268 36.06 13.52 -5.82
C GLY A 268 34.69 13.61 -6.46
N ARG A 269 33.88 12.57 -6.39
CA ARG A 269 32.52 12.60 -6.91
C ARG A 269 31.74 13.69 -6.22
N SER A 270 31.15 14.59 -7.01
CA SER A 270 30.32 15.69 -6.50
C SER A 270 28.85 15.28 -6.45
N PHE A 271 28.13 15.89 -5.53
CA PHE A 271 26.74 15.62 -5.25
C PHE A 271 25.94 16.92 -5.25
N GLU A 272 24.70 16.82 -5.66
CA GLU A 272 23.76 17.93 -5.61
C GLU A 272 23.24 18.16 -4.17
N ALA A 273 22.61 19.32 -3.96
CA ALA A 273 21.87 19.58 -2.74
C ALA A 273 20.74 18.56 -2.57
N LEU A 274 20.53 18.12 -1.33
CA LEU A 274 19.47 17.16 -1.04
C LEU A 274 18.11 17.81 -1.18
N ASP A 275 17.24 17.17 -1.95
CA ASP A 275 15.84 17.53 -2.17
C ASP A 275 14.94 16.36 -1.76
N PRO A 276 13.72 16.59 -1.22
CA PRO A 276 12.79 15.51 -0.91
C PRO A 276 12.49 14.57 -2.10
N LYS A 277 12.63 15.02 -3.34
CA LYS A 277 12.47 14.20 -4.56
C LYS A 277 13.57 13.14 -4.70
N ASN A 278 14.78 13.37 -4.17
CA ASN A 278 15.86 12.37 -4.15
C ASN A 278 15.48 11.11 -3.38
N PHE A 279 14.49 11.18 -2.50
CA PHE A 279 14.00 10.07 -1.69
C PHE A 279 12.64 9.54 -2.16
N SER A 280 12.15 9.94 -3.34
CA SER A 280 10.84 9.52 -3.85
C SER A 280 10.93 8.29 -4.75
N TYR A 281 10.09 7.30 -4.49
CA TYR A 281 9.93 6.13 -5.38
C TYR A 281 9.27 6.49 -6.72
N ASN A 282 8.61 7.65 -6.80
CA ASN A 282 7.87 8.13 -7.97
C ASN A 282 8.67 9.16 -8.79
N SER A 283 9.86 9.54 -8.31
CA SER A 283 10.71 10.52 -8.99
C SER A 283 11.92 9.83 -9.64
N PRO A 284 12.27 10.17 -10.90
CA PRO A 284 13.49 9.70 -11.56
C PRO A 284 14.77 10.00 -10.76
N GLN A 285 14.75 11.06 -9.96
CA GLN A 285 15.89 11.47 -9.12
C GLN A 285 16.09 10.55 -7.92
N GLY A 286 15.03 9.90 -7.43
CA GLY A 286 15.06 9.09 -6.21
C GLY A 286 15.01 7.60 -6.46
N TRP A 287 14.31 7.14 -7.47
CA TRP A 287 14.08 5.72 -7.68
C TRP A 287 15.36 4.97 -8.12
N CYS A 288 15.39 3.68 -7.84
CA CYS A 288 16.40 2.78 -8.39
C CYS A 288 16.26 2.69 -9.92
N PRO A 289 17.31 2.94 -10.72
CA PRO A 289 17.21 2.96 -12.18
C PRO A 289 16.69 1.64 -12.77
N ARG A 290 17.06 0.51 -12.17
CA ARG A 290 16.71 -0.83 -12.66
C ARG A 290 15.24 -1.17 -12.45
N CYS A 291 14.69 -0.96 -11.26
CA CYS A 291 13.30 -1.29 -10.94
C CYS A 291 12.35 -0.10 -10.96
N ARG A 292 12.82 1.12 -11.27
CA ARG A 292 12.02 2.35 -11.34
C ARG A 292 11.11 2.59 -10.11
N GLY A 293 11.60 2.22 -8.93
CA GLY A 293 10.89 2.43 -7.67
C GLY A 293 9.91 1.33 -7.28
N PHE A 294 9.79 0.24 -8.03
CA PHE A 294 8.94 -0.90 -7.65
C PHE A 294 9.59 -1.79 -6.59
N GLY A 295 10.93 -1.86 -6.53
CA GLY A 295 11.67 -2.74 -5.62
C GLY A 295 11.76 -4.18 -6.08
N GLU A 296 11.04 -4.54 -7.14
CA GLU A 296 10.93 -5.87 -7.73
C GLU A 296 11.17 -5.78 -9.24
N LEU A 297 11.63 -6.86 -9.85
CA LEU A 297 11.73 -7.00 -11.30
C LEU A 297 10.52 -7.76 -11.82
N PHE A 298 9.95 -7.25 -12.91
CA PHE A 298 8.84 -7.83 -13.65
C PHE A 298 8.96 -7.40 -15.11
N TYR A 299 8.14 -7.95 -16.00
CA TYR A 299 8.15 -7.53 -17.41
C TYR A 299 7.75 -6.07 -17.53
N MET A 300 8.63 -5.26 -18.10
CA MET A 300 8.37 -3.85 -18.40
C MET A 300 8.35 -3.66 -19.91
N PRO A 301 7.23 -3.19 -20.50
CA PRO A 301 7.16 -2.95 -21.95
C PRO A 301 8.18 -1.88 -22.36
N GLU A 302 8.91 -2.16 -23.46
CA GLU A 302 9.99 -1.30 -23.95
C GLU A 302 9.50 -0.30 -25.02
N ASP A 303 8.46 -0.65 -25.77
CA ASP A 303 8.02 0.04 -27.00
C ASP A 303 6.86 1.02 -26.80
N VAL A 304 6.81 1.74 -25.69
CA VAL A 304 5.71 2.69 -25.42
C VAL A 304 6.24 4.13 -25.39
N ASP A 305 5.50 5.05 -25.99
CA ASP A 305 5.79 6.49 -26.01
C ASP A 305 6.06 7.04 -24.60
N ARG A 306 7.01 7.99 -24.48
CA ARG A 306 7.53 8.47 -23.18
C ARG A 306 6.46 8.97 -22.21
N GLY A 307 5.34 9.49 -22.69
CA GLY A 307 4.23 9.97 -21.82
C GLY A 307 3.31 8.87 -21.32
N ALA A 308 3.01 7.85 -22.15
CA ALA A 308 2.18 6.70 -21.80
C ALA A 308 2.97 5.59 -21.09
N ARG A 309 4.31 5.67 -21.11
CA ARG A 309 5.20 4.60 -20.63
C ARG A 309 5.07 4.29 -19.14
N GLU A 310 4.84 5.29 -18.31
CA GLU A 310 4.72 5.07 -16.85
C GLU A 310 3.39 4.40 -16.50
N ASP A 311 2.31 4.78 -17.15
CA ASP A 311 1.00 4.16 -16.96
C ASP A 311 1.00 2.72 -17.48
N ALA A 312 1.59 2.46 -18.65
CA ALA A 312 1.77 1.12 -19.22
C ALA A 312 2.64 0.22 -18.32
N ILE A 313 3.70 0.77 -17.71
CA ILE A 313 4.52 0.02 -16.74
C ILE A 313 3.72 -0.28 -15.47
N ALA A 314 2.90 0.65 -15.00
CA ALA A 314 2.04 0.43 -13.84
C ALA A 314 0.97 -0.63 -14.13
N GLU A 315 0.38 -0.61 -15.34
CA GLU A 315 -0.60 -1.59 -15.80
C GLU A 315 0.04 -2.99 -15.95
N SER A 316 1.19 -3.07 -16.58
CA SER A 316 1.98 -4.31 -16.69
C SER A 316 2.34 -4.87 -15.30
N TRP A 317 2.64 -4.02 -14.31
CA TRP A 317 2.86 -4.48 -12.95
C TRP A 317 1.61 -5.17 -12.37
N TYR A 318 0.41 -4.70 -12.69
CA TYR A 318 -0.85 -5.34 -12.27
C TYR A 318 -1.13 -6.65 -13.02
N GLU A 319 -0.86 -6.70 -14.31
CA GLU A 319 -1.03 -7.92 -15.13
C GLU A 319 -0.11 -9.04 -14.65
N TRP A 320 1.10 -8.69 -14.23
CA TRP A 320 2.11 -9.63 -13.70
C TRP A 320 1.94 -9.96 -12.22
N GLN A 321 0.79 -9.66 -11.61
CA GLN A 321 0.56 -9.99 -10.19
C GLN A 321 0.69 -11.48 -9.86
N GLU A 322 0.45 -12.36 -10.82
CA GLU A 322 0.54 -13.82 -10.68
C GLU A 322 1.84 -14.40 -11.27
N GLY A 323 2.69 -13.57 -11.89
CA GLY A 323 3.98 -13.95 -12.44
C GLY A 323 5.08 -14.09 -11.38
N GLU A 324 6.19 -14.73 -11.76
CA GLU A 324 7.39 -14.75 -10.92
C GLU A 324 7.98 -13.34 -10.83
N ARG A 325 8.14 -12.85 -9.60
CA ARG A 325 8.76 -11.57 -9.30
C ARG A 325 10.00 -11.80 -8.50
N GLU A 326 11.06 -11.16 -8.91
CA GLU A 326 12.33 -11.18 -8.20
C GLU A 326 12.57 -9.85 -7.50
N ILE A 327 13.11 -9.90 -6.28
CA ILE A 327 13.57 -8.69 -5.60
C ILE A 327 14.69 -8.08 -6.46
N CYS A 328 14.59 -6.77 -6.72
CA CYS A 328 15.60 -6.07 -7.51
C CYS A 328 16.99 -6.22 -6.88
N PRO A 329 17.97 -6.82 -7.57
CA PRO A 329 19.30 -7.09 -7.00
C PRO A 329 20.11 -5.81 -6.78
N GLU A 330 19.83 -4.73 -7.51
CA GLU A 330 20.54 -3.45 -7.36
C GLU A 330 20.13 -2.72 -6.07
N CYS A 331 18.84 -2.65 -5.78
CA CYS A 331 18.36 -1.93 -4.60
C CYS A 331 17.93 -2.85 -3.45
N ASN A 332 17.96 -4.18 -3.61
CA ASN A 332 17.50 -5.16 -2.61
C ASN A 332 16.11 -4.83 -2.03
N GLY A 333 15.19 -4.40 -2.88
CA GLY A 333 13.83 -4.03 -2.49
C GLY A 333 13.69 -2.63 -1.88
N SER A 334 14.76 -1.85 -1.69
CA SER A 334 14.70 -0.51 -1.08
C SER A 334 14.05 0.54 -1.98
N ARG A 335 13.93 0.28 -3.28
CA ARG A 335 13.28 1.13 -4.30
C ARG A 335 14.05 2.40 -4.66
N LEU A 336 15.07 2.77 -3.89
CA LEU A 336 15.85 3.99 -4.03
C LEU A 336 17.18 3.74 -4.74
N ASN A 337 17.70 4.79 -5.38
CA ASN A 337 19.03 4.79 -6.00
C ASN A 337 20.16 4.76 -4.96
N PRO A 338 21.39 4.42 -5.33
CA PRO A 338 22.52 4.32 -4.41
C PRO A 338 22.85 5.64 -3.67
N VAL A 339 22.63 6.80 -4.33
CA VAL A 339 22.94 8.12 -3.73
C VAL A 339 21.97 8.42 -2.59
N ALA A 340 20.67 8.24 -2.81
CA ALA A 340 19.64 8.42 -1.78
C ALA A 340 19.83 7.46 -0.60
N ARG A 341 20.22 6.20 -0.87
CA ARG A 341 20.50 5.19 0.17
C ARG A 341 21.74 5.50 1.00
N ALA A 342 22.66 6.31 0.51
CA ALA A 342 23.87 6.71 1.20
C ALA A 342 23.68 7.92 2.12
N VAL A 343 22.48 8.52 2.19
CA VAL A 343 22.19 9.62 3.11
C VAL A 343 21.88 9.07 4.51
N ARG A 344 22.49 9.66 5.53
CA ARG A 344 22.37 9.24 6.94
C ARG A 344 21.90 10.40 7.81
N LEU A 345 21.07 10.11 8.82
CA LEU A 345 20.72 11.08 9.86
C LEU A 345 21.75 10.97 10.99
N THR A 346 22.48 12.04 11.23
CA THR A 346 23.41 12.16 12.37
C THR A 346 22.58 12.65 13.56
N VAL A 347 22.23 11.76 14.47
CA VAL A 347 21.49 12.11 15.70
C VAL A 347 22.48 12.13 16.85
N GLY A 348 22.49 13.17 17.66
CA GLY A 348 23.48 13.40 18.74
C GLY A 348 23.55 12.31 19.83
N GLN A 349 22.65 11.36 19.86
CA GLN A 349 22.71 10.06 20.52
C GLN A 349 21.99 9.06 19.63
N ALA A 350 22.75 8.29 18.84
CA ALA A 350 22.18 7.23 18.03
C ALA A 350 21.52 6.19 18.93
N PRO A 351 20.21 5.88 18.72
CA PRO A 351 19.58 4.80 19.47
C PRO A 351 20.33 3.50 19.15
N ARG A 352 20.64 2.71 20.18
CA ARG A 352 21.17 1.36 20.02
C ARG A 352 20.12 0.53 19.30
N LEU A 353 20.26 0.37 17.99
CA LEU A 353 19.45 -0.57 17.22
C LEU A 353 19.78 -1.97 17.73
N SER A 354 18.85 -2.59 18.45
CA SER A 354 19.00 -3.99 18.86
C SER A 354 19.18 -4.85 17.62
N PRO A 355 20.28 -5.59 17.47
CA PRO A 355 20.48 -6.43 16.29
C PRO A 355 19.43 -7.53 16.33
N SER A 356 18.53 -7.54 15.33
CA SER A 356 17.76 -8.73 15.01
C SER A 356 18.72 -9.91 14.88
N ALA A 357 18.49 -10.98 15.61
CA ALA A 357 19.43 -12.05 15.98
C ALA A 357 20.01 -12.89 14.81
N LYS A 358 19.93 -12.48 13.55
CA LYS A 358 20.37 -13.29 12.40
C LYS A 358 21.52 -12.74 11.56
N ASN A 359 22.06 -11.55 11.81
CA ASN A 359 23.22 -11.04 11.05
C ASN A 359 24.48 -10.91 11.94
N LYS A 360 25.09 -12.05 12.29
CA LYS A 360 26.39 -12.10 13.02
C LYS A 360 27.59 -11.54 12.25
N LYS A 361 27.47 -11.10 11.00
CA LYS A 361 28.57 -10.56 10.18
C LYS A 361 28.76 -9.03 10.26
N VAL A 362 27.92 -8.30 11.00
CA VAL A 362 28.09 -6.85 11.22
C VAL A 362 28.52 -6.60 12.67
N ARG A 363 29.52 -7.32 13.16
CA ARG A 363 30.28 -6.95 14.36
C ARG A 363 31.33 -5.95 13.94
N GLY A 364 31.09 -4.63 14.11
CA GLY A 364 32.13 -3.64 13.92
C GLY A 364 31.75 -2.19 13.67
N ARG A 365 30.44 -1.82 13.69
CA ARG A 365 30.06 -0.40 13.65
C ARG A 365 29.10 -0.09 14.81
N ARG A 366 29.67 0.33 15.92
CA ARG A 366 29.02 1.14 16.95
C ARG A 366 28.69 2.46 16.24
N ASP A 367 27.44 2.94 16.29
CA ASP A 367 26.95 4.19 15.69
C ASP A 367 26.48 4.09 14.23
N ALA A 368 25.55 3.20 13.95
CA ALA A 368 24.87 3.21 12.65
C ALA A 368 23.80 4.30 12.62
N CYS A 369 24.15 5.49 12.11
CA CYS A 369 23.18 6.51 11.75
C CYS A 369 22.11 5.92 10.81
N PRO A 370 20.82 6.04 11.09
CA PRO A 370 19.78 5.44 10.27
C PRO A 370 19.75 6.07 8.87
N THR A 371 19.52 5.22 7.86
CA THR A 371 19.23 5.62 6.47
C THR A 371 17.75 5.48 6.20
N VAL A 372 17.26 6.08 5.11
CA VAL A 372 15.85 5.91 4.68
C VAL A 372 15.51 4.44 4.48
N ASP A 373 16.45 3.67 3.94
CA ASP A 373 16.29 2.24 3.71
C ASP A 373 16.13 1.46 5.03
N THR A 374 17.01 1.71 6.01
CA THR A 374 16.91 1.07 7.32
C THR A 374 15.60 1.38 8.03
N ILE A 375 15.11 2.63 7.94
CA ILE A 375 13.81 3.01 8.52
C ILE A 375 12.66 2.31 7.79
N SER A 376 12.71 2.24 6.46
CA SER A 376 11.67 1.58 5.67
C SER A 376 11.56 0.07 5.97
N GLN A 377 12.65 -0.57 6.36
CA GLN A 377 12.68 -1.98 6.73
C GLN A 377 12.23 -2.25 8.17
N MET A 378 12.13 -1.22 9.02
CA MET A 378 11.66 -1.35 10.40
C MET A 378 10.17 -1.67 10.44
N SER A 379 9.75 -2.41 11.48
CA SER A 379 8.34 -2.46 11.85
C SER A 379 7.89 -1.10 12.37
N VAL A 380 6.59 -0.81 12.28
CA VAL A 380 6.00 0.43 12.79
C VAL A 380 6.35 0.66 14.26
N GLU A 381 6.28 -0.39 15.08
CA GLU A 381 6.63 -0.34 16.50
C GLU A 381 8.11 -0.01 16.72
N ALA A 382 9.02 -0.66 15.96
CA ALA A 382 10.45 -0.37 16.05
C ALA A 382 10.77 1.06 15.58
N ALA A 383 10.13 1.53 14.51
CA ALA A 383 10.28 2.89 14.03
C ALA A 383 9.77 3.92 15.06
N GLU A 384 8.62 3.66 15.69
CA GLU A 384 8.05 4.52 16.75
C GLU A 384 9.05 4.68 17.91
N GLN A 385 9.65 3.58 18.37
CA GLN A 385 10.66 3.61 19.43
C GLN A 385 11.91 4.41 19.01
N VAL A 386 12.38 4.25 17.78
CA VAL A 386 13.53 4.98 17.24
C VAL A 386 13.24 6.47 17.13
N PHE A 387 12.11 6.87 16.52
CA PHE A 387 11.75 8.28 16.37
C PHE A 387 11.44 8.97 17.71
N ARG A 388 10.98 8.23 18.72
CA ARG A 388 10.78 8.76 20.07
C ARG A 388 12.10 9.18 20.73
N GLN A 389 13.20 8.48 20.42
CA GLN A 389 14.53 8.74 20.97
C GLN A 389 15.29 9.84 20.22
N PHE A 390 14.86 10.26 19.02
CA PHE A 390 15.53 11.31 18.26
C PHE A 390 15.49 12.65 19.00
N LYS A 391 16.68 13.20 19.28
CA LYS A 391 16.87 14.53 19.88
C LYS A 391 17.87 15.29 19.04
N PHE A 392 17.46 16.40 18.47
CA PHE A 392 18.31 17.33 17.73
C PHE A 392 18.66 18.53 18.59
N LYS A 393 19.73 19.26 18.26
CA LYS A 393 20.21 20.44 18.98
C LYS A 393 20.34 21.63 18.05
N GLY A 394 20.28 22.86 18.62
CA GLY A 394 20.45 24.09 17.86
C GLY A 394 19.48 24.20 16.66
N ARG A 395 19.99 24.67 15.52
CA ARG A 395 19.20 24.85 14.29
C ARG A 395 18.50 23.58 13.79
N GLU A 396 19.12 22.41 14.01
CA GLU A 396 18.51 21.14 13.64
C GLU A 396 17.23 20.85 14.44
N ALA A 397 17.19 21.27 15.71
CA ALA A 397 16.02 21.12 16.56
C ALA A 397 14.86 21.99 16.08
N GLU A 398 15.14 23.21 15.57
CA GLU A 398 14.13 24.10 14.99
C GLU A 398 13.49 23.47 13.74
N ILE A 399 14.30 22.90 12.85
CA ILE A 399 13.81 22.19 11.66
C ILE A 399 13.02 20.94 12.01
N ALA A 400 13.49 20.18 13.01
CA ALA A 400 12.86 18.94 13.43
C ALA A 400 11.57 19.15 14.22
N ARG A 401 11.36 20.35 14.80
CA ARG A 401 10.23 20.69 15.70
C ARG A 401 8.87 20.39 15.09
N ASP A 402 8.70 20.69 13.80
CA ASP A 402 7.41 20.55 13.13
C ASP A 402 7.28 19.19 12.39
N ILE A 403 8.41 18.52 12.11
CA ILE A 403 8.44 17.26 11.36
C ILE A 403 8.32 16.03 12.27
N LEU A 404 9.04 16.02 13.39
CA LEU A 404 9.07 14.85 14.29
C LEU A 404 7.73 14.51 14.96
N PRO A 405 6.95 15.49 15.45
CA PRO A 405 5.63 15.20 16.01
C PRO A 405 4.71 14.50 15.01
N GLU A 406 4.70 14.93 13.75
CA GLU A 406 3.90 14.35 12.68
C GLU A 406 4.25 12.88 12.42
N ILE A 407 5.55 12.55 12.39
CA ILE A 407 6.00 11.17 12.24
C ILE A 407 5.59 10.33 13.46
N ARG A 408 5.82 10.84 14.67
CA ARG A 408 5.56 10.14 15.93
C ARG A 408 4.06 9.86 16.13
N GLU A 409 3.23 10.83 15.83
CA GLU A 409 1.77 10.71 15.99
C GLU A 409 1.21 9.66 15.02
N ARG A 410 1.59 9.71 13.74
CA ARG A 410 1.16 8.72 12.74
C ARG A 410 1.65 7.30 13.06
N LEU A 411 2.90 7.14 13.51
CA LEU A 411 3.42 5.84 13.96
C LEU A 411 2.65 5.32 15.16
N LYS A 412 2.34 6.20 16.12
CA LYS A 412 1.53 5.87 17.30
C LYS A 412 0.14 5.39 16.90
N PHE A 413 -0.55 6.07 15.97
CA PHE A 413 -1.87 5.64 15.50
C PHE A 413 -1.82 4.27 14.81
N LEU A 414 -0.79 3.99 14.03
CA LEU A 414 -0.61 2.66 13.45
C LEU A 414 -0.43 1.57 14.53
N CYS A 415 0.26 1.87 15.62
CA CYS A 415 0.35 0.96 16.76
C CYS A 415 -1.00 0.81 17.47
N GLU A 416 -1.75 1.90 17.69
CA GLU A 416 -3.06 1.90 18.34
C GLU A 416 -4.10 1.07 17.55
N VAL A 417 -4.04 1.04 16.22
CA VAL A 417 -4.91 0.17 15.39
C VAL A 417 -4.38 -1.27 15.25
N GLY A 418 -3.37 -1.67 16.03
CA GLY A 418 -2.83 -3.02 16.03
C GLY A 418 -1.95 -3.39 14.82
N LEU A 419 -1.33 -2.40 14.15
CA LEU A 419 -0.47 -2.60 12.99
C LEU A 419 1.03 -2.44 13.29
N GLY A 420 1.43 -2.43 14.55
CA GLY A 420 2.83 -2.25 14.99
C GLY A 420 3.82 -3.25 14.37
N TYR A 421 3.36 -4.44 13.99
CA TYR A 421 4.17 -5.49 13.37
C TYR A 421 4.48 -5.27 11.89
N LEU A 422 3.74 -4.39 11.18
CA LEU A 422 3.95 -4.15 9.76
C LEU A 422 5.26 -3.39 9.51
N GLN A 423 5.97 -3.77 8.44
CA GLN A 423 7.11 -2.99 7.96
C GLN A 423 6.64 -1.74 7.22
N LEU A 424 7.27 -0.60 7.45
CA LEU A 424 6.96 0.67 6.80
C LEU A 424 7.08 0.60 5.27
N GLY A 425 8.07 -0.13 4.75
CA GLY A 425 8.29 -0.34 3.31
C GLY A 425 7.42 -1.42 2.67
N ARG A 426 6.56 -2.11 3.44
CA ARG A 426 5.70 -3.17 2.89
C ARG A 426 4.74 -2.63 1.85
N GLY A 427 4.71 -3.27 0.67
CA GLY A 427 3.84 -2.87 -0.44
C GLY A 427 2.36 -3.06 -0.11
N VAL A 428 1.53 -2.05 -0.40
CA VAL A 428 0.07 -2.07 -0.16
C VAL A 428 -0.63 -3.27 -0.81
N PRO A 429 -0.29 -3.68 -2.04
CA PRO A 429 -0.91 -4.85 -2.67
C PRO A 429 -0.70 -6.18 -1.95
N THR A 430 0.29 -6.25 -1.04
CA THR A 430 0.57 -7.46 -0.24
C THR A 430 -0.23 -7.52 1.07
N LEU A 431 -0.98 -6.47 1.38
CA LEU A 431 -1.77 -6.37 2.61
C LEU A 431 -3.07 -7.16 2.50
N SER A 432 -3.55 -7.66 3.62
CA SER A 432 -4.92 -8.16 3.73
C SER A 432 -5.92 -7.00 3.71
N GLY A 433 -7.20 -7.27 3.35
CA GLY A 433 -8.25 -6.24 3.32
C GLY A 433 -8.38 -5.50 4.67
N GLY A 434 -8.34 -6.22 5.79
CA GLY A 434 -8.41 -5.61 7.12
C GLY A 434 -7.15 -4.79 7.48
N GLU A 435 -5.94 -5.20 7.06
CA GLU A 435 -4.73 -4.38 7.23
C GLU A 435 -4.83 -3.07 6.44
N ALA A 436 -5.25 -3.15 5.18
CA ALA A 436 -5.41 -1.98 4.32
C ALA A 436 -6.47 -0.99 4.87
N GLN A 437 -7.58 -1.50 5.39
CA GLN A 437 -8.63 -0.69 6.02
C GLN A 437 -8.11 0.04 7.26
N ARG A 438 -7.41 -0.66 8.16
CA ARG A 438 -6.84 -0.06 9.38
C ARG A 438 -5.74 0.95 9.08
N ILE A 439 -4.94 0.77 8.02
CA ILE A 439 -3.97 1.78 7.57
C ILE A 439 -4.69 3.06 7.16
N ARG A 440 -5.81 2.97 6.44
CA ARG A 440 -6.61 4.15 6.08
C ARG A 440 -7.21 4.81 7.32
N LEU A 441 -7.72 4.01 8.26
CA LEU A 441 -8.22 4.55 9.53
C LEU A 441 -7.13 5.31 10.29
N ALA A 442 -5.93 4.73 10.40
CA ALA A 442 -4.79 5.40 11.05
C ALA A 442 -4.38 6.70 10.33
N ALA A 443 -4.42 6.71 8.99
CA ALA A 443 -4.15 7.91 8.21
C ALA A 443 -5.18 9.02 8.49
N GLN A 444 -6.47 8.67 8.59
CA GLN A 444 -7.54 9.63 8.92
C GLN A 444 -7.42 10.18 10.35
N LEU A 445 -7.05 9.34 11.31
CA LEU A 445 -6.77 9.79 12.68
C LEU A 445 -5.64 10.83 12.74
N GLY A 446 -4.64 10.69 11.87
CA GLY A 446 -3.54 11.65 11.75
C GLY A 446 -3.92 12.98 11.08
N SER A 447 -5.10 13.09 10.47
CA SER A 447 -5.55 14.33 9.80
C SER A 447 -6.10 15.40 10.78
N ASN A 448 -6.31 15.05 12.05
CA ASN A 448 -6.88 15.95 13.08
C ASN A 448 -8.21 16.63 12.70
N LEU A 449 -8.99 16.00 11.79
CA LEU A 449 -10.30 16.51 11.39
C LEU A 449 -11.32 16.40 12.51
N SER A 450 -12.18 17.39 12.65
CA SER A 450 -13.33 17.42 13.56
C SER A 450 -14.60 17.82 12.80
N GLY A 451 -15.77 17.42 13.32
CA GLY A 451 -17.06 17.67 12.66
C GLY A 451 -17.28 16.84 11.40
N VAL A 452 -16.62 15.70 11.27
CA VAL A 452 -16.70 14.79 10.11
C VAL A 452 -17.51 13.55 10.46
N LEU A 453 -18.24 13.00 9.51
CA LEU A 453 -18.88 11.70 9.60
C LEU A 453 -17.98 10.63 9.01
N TYR A 454 -17.55 9.69 9.81
CA TYR A 454 -16.81 8.49 9.37
C TYR A 454 -17.76 7.32 9.20
N VAL A 455 -17.76 6.70 8.02
CA VAL A 455 -18.55 5.51 7.70
C VAL A 455 -17.61 4.34 7.47
N LEU A 456 -17.70 3.29 8.30
CA LEU A 456 -16.80 2.13 8.28
C LEU A 456 -17.58 0.83 7.96
N ASP A 457 -16.98 -0.05 7.15
CA ASP A 457 -17.52 -1.36 6.78
C ASP A 457 -16.78 -2.48 7.50
N GLU A 458 -17.45 -3.16 8.43
CA GLU A 458 -16.95 -4.31 9.19
C GLU A 458 -15.48 -4.19 9.65
N PRO A 459 -15.11 -3.12 10.38
CA PRO A 459 -13.69 -2.84 10.71
C PRO A 459 -13.07 -3.90 11.64
N THR A 460 -13.87 -4.71 12.34
CA THR A 460 -13.42 -5.77 13.26
C THR A 460 -13.14 -7.10 12.55
N ILE A 461 -13.48 -7.21 11.25
CA ILE A 461 -13.37 -8.49 10.53
C ILE A 461 -11.93 -9.03 10.51
N GLY A 462 -11.78 -10.30 10.89
CA GLY A 462 -10.48 -10.98 10.88
C GLY A 462 -9.52 -10.53 12.00
N LEU A 463 -9.98 -9.70 12.95
CA LEU A 463 -9.23 -9.34 14.13
C LEU A 463 -9.23 -10.44 15.18
N HIS A 464 -8.19 -10.45 15.99
CA HIS A 464 -8.17 -11.17 17.27
C HIS A 464 -8.90 -10.30 18.31
N ALA A 465 -9.55 -10.92 19.32
CA ALA A 465 -10.29 -10.20 20.36
C ALA A 465 -9.47 -9.07 21.03
N ARG A 466 -8.18 -9.32 21.28
CA ARG A 466 -7.25 -8.30 21.80
C ARG A 466 -7.11 -7.07 20.89
N ASP A 467 -6.98 -7.31 19.58
CA ASP A 467 -6.78 -6.24 18.60
C ASP A 467 -8.09 -5.48 18.38
N ASN A 468 -9.24 -6.14 18.57
CA ASN A 468 -10.58 -5.54 18.50
C ASN A 468 -10.78 -4.47 19.57
N GLU A 469 -10.37 -4.75 20.79
CA GLU A 469 -10.45 -3.78 21.91
C GLU A 469 -9.67 -2.49 21.60
N GLN A 470 -8.47 -2.61 21.07
CA GLN A 470 -7.65 -1.46 20.65
C GLN A 470 -8.32 -0.63 19.55
N LEU A 471 -8.89 -1.31 18.55
CA LEU A 471 -9.63 -0.66 17.48
C LEU A 471 -10.83 0.12 18.01
N LEU A 472 -11.65 -0.48 18.87
CA LEU A 472 -12.82 0.17 19.45
C LEU A 472 -12.44 1.40 20.30
N ALA A 473 -11.39 1.29 21.12
CA ALA A 473 -10.86 2.44 21.86
C ALA A 473 -10.40 3.57 20.90
N THR A 474 -9.84 3.21 19.75
CA THR A 474 -9.44 4.16 18.73
C THR A 474 -10.63 4.86 18.07
N LEU A 475 -11.70 4.13 17.77
CA LEU A 475 -12.95 4.70 17.23
C LEU A 475 -13.64 5.63 18.23
N GLN A 476 -13.68 5.28 19.51
CA GLN A 476 -14.17 6.15 20.57
C GLN A 476 -13.35 7.42 20.72
N LYS A 477 -12.03 7.34 20.57
CA LYS A 477 -11.15 8.50 20.56
C LYS A 477 -11.40 9.41 19.35
N LEU A 478 -11.73 8.83 18.18
CA LEU A 478 -12.13 9.59 17.00
C LEU A 478 -13.45 10.34 17.24
N GLN A 479 -14.42 9.68 17.85
CA GLN A 479 -15.70 10.26 18.25
C GLN A 479 -15.51 11.40 19.27
N SER A 480 -14.69 11.21 20.31
CA SER A 480 -14.45 12.20 21.37
C SER A 480 -13.80 13.51 20.85
N ARG A 481 -13.29 13.53 19.62
CA ARG A 481 -12.80 14.72 18.93
C ARG A 481 -13.91 15.53 18.21
N GLY A 482 -15.17 15.24 18.48
CA GLY A 482 -16.33 15.90 17.85
C GLY A 482 -16.65 15.35 16.45
N ASN A 483 -16.44 14.06 16.22
CA ASN A 483 -16.79 13.38 14.98
C ASN A 483 -17.96 12.41 15.21
N SER A 484 -18.77 12.23 14.16
CA SER A 484 -19.77 11.17 14.11
C SER A 484 -19.13 9.91 13.53
N VAL A 485 -19.36 8.76 14.15
CA VAL A 485 -18.80 7.48 13.68
C VAL A 485 -19.95 6.49 13.44
N VAL A 486 -20.18 6.11 12.20
CA VAL A 486 -21.18 5.11 11.78
C VAL A 486 -20.44 3.86 11.32
N VAL A 487 -20.75 2.72 11.93
CA VAL A 487 -20.08 1.45 11.65
C VAL A 487 -21.12 0.40 11.26
N VAL A 488 -20.91 -0.25 10.12
CA VAL A 488 -21.67 -1.47 9.78
C VAL A 488 -20.97 -2.64 10.44
N GLU A 489 -21.63 -3.30 11.40
CA GLU A 489 -20.99 -4.35 12.18
C GLU A 489 -21.92 -5.49 12.60
N HIS A 490 -21.27 -6.64 12.90
CA HIS A 490 -21.91 -7.85 13.38
C HIS A 490 -21.34 -8.34 14.71
N ASP A 491 -20.28 -7.69 15.19
CA ASP A 491 -19.57 -8.06 16.40
C ASP A 491 -20.33 -7.61 17.65
N GLU A 492 -20.50 -8.53 18.61
CA GLU A 492 -21.24 -8.27 19.86
C GLU A 492 -20.58 -7.19 20.71
N GLU A 493 -19.24 -7.18 20.82
CA GLU A 493 -18.51 -6.22 21.64
C GLU A 493 -18.65 -4.81 21.09
N THR A 494 -18.60 -4.66 19.77
CA THR A 494 -18.83 -3.38 19.07
C THR A 494 -20.21 -2.84 19.33
N MET A 495 -21.25 -3.70 19.22
CA MET A 495 -22.63 -3.30 19.53
C MET A 495 -22.82 -2.88 20.99
N ARG A 496 -22.15 -3.55 21.93
CA ARG A 496 -22.22 -3.21 23.37
C ARG A 496 -21.58 -1.87 23.72
N ARG A 497 -20.64 -1.37 22.91
CA ARG A 497 -19.96 -0.09 23.10
C ARG A 497 -20.59 1.06 22.30
N ALA A 498 -21.61 0.77 21.48
CA ALA A 498 -22.31 1.76 20.69
C ALA A 498 -23.19 2.68 21.56
N ASP A 499 -23.20 3.97 21.24
CA ASP A 499 -24.14 4.93 21.84
C ASP A 499 -25.54 4.73 21.25
N PHE A 500 -25.62 4.36 19.95
CA PHE A 500 -26.86 4.19 19.23
C PHE A 500 -26.75 3.01 18.25
N ILE A 501 -27.80 2.21 18.11
CA ILE A 501 -27.79 1.02 17.26
C ILE A 501 -29.02 1.10 16.33
N VAL A 502 -28.81 0.82 15.05
CA VAL A 502 -29.84 0.68 14.04
C VAL A 502 -29.86 -0.77 13.56
N ASP A 503 -30.94 -1.50 13.85
CA ASP A 503 -31.11 -2.91 13.41
C ASP A 503 -32.01 -2.97 12.18
N LEU A 504 -31.46 -3.43 11.05
CA LEU A 504 -32.14 -3.55 9.78
C LEU A 504 -32.61 -4.97 9.51
N GLY A 505 -33.83 -5.10 9.05
CA GLY A 505 -34.46 -6.41 8.81
C GLY A 505 -35.81 -6.28 8.07
N PRO A 506 -36.75 -7.17 8.41
CA PRO A 506 -36.62 -8.37 9.27
C PRO A 506 -35.87 -9.52 8.60
N GLY A 507 -35.68 -9.48 7.28
CA GLY A 507 -35.02 -10.53 6.48
C GLY A 507 -33.95 -10.00 5.54
N ALA A 508 -33.66 -10.75 4.48
CA ALA A 508 -32.66 -10.43 3.46
C ALA A 508 -33.30 -10.12 2.10
N GLY A 509 -32.65 -9.28 1.28
CA GLY A 509 -33.09 -8.92 -0.07
C GLY A 509 -34.47 -8.24 -0.04
N VAL A 510 -35.45 -8.77 -0.79
CA VAL A 510 -36.82 -8.22 -0.86
C VAL A 510 -37.58 -8.28 0.48
N HIS A 511 -37.12 -9.11 1.43
CA HIS A 511 -37.68 -9.20 2.78
C HIS A 511 -36.91 -8.35 3.82
N GLY A 512 -35.90 -7.60 3.39
CA GLY A 512 -35.14 -6.65 4.19
C GLY A 512 -35.60 -5.21 3.95
N GLY A 513 -34.72 -4.28 4.27
CA GLY A 513 -34.84 -2.86 3.92
C GLY A 513 -35.71 -2.02 4.86
N GLN A 514 -36.04 -2.54 6.04
CA GLN A 514 -36.81 -1.83 7.06
C GLN A 514 -36.01 -1.66 8.35
N VAL A 515 -36.24 -0.59 9.09
CA VAL A 515 -35.73 -0.44 10.47
C VAL A 515 -36.60 -1.28 11.39
N VAL A 516 -36.02 -2.31 12.01
CA VAL A 516 -36.69 -3.15 12.99
C VAL A 516 -36.64 -2.49 14.36
N ALA A 517 -35.45 -1.97 14.73
CA ALA A 517 -35.24 -1.25 15.96
C ALA A 517 -34.18 -0.17 15.77
N ALA A 518 -34.33 0.98 16.44
CA ALA A 518 -33.31 2.03 16.51
C ALA A 518 -33.31 2.63 17.92
N GLY A 519 -32.13 2.78 18.51
CA GLY A 519 -32.01 3.28 19.87
C GLY A 519 -30.75 2.78 20.57
N THR A 520 -30.77 2.84 21.90
CA THR A 520 -29.69 2.35 22.75
C THR A 520 -29.65 0.81 22.79
N LEU A 521 -28.56 0.22 23.27
CA LEU A 521 -28.46 -1.23 23.47
C LEU A 521 -29.61 -1.78 24.31
N LYS A 522 -30.06 -1.03 25.32
CA LYS A 522 -31.14 -1.41 26.24
C LYS A 522 -32.47 -1.55 25.50
N GLU A 523 -32.78 -0.62 24.61
CA GLU A 523 -33.98 -0.62 23.77
C GLU A 523 -33.90 -1.77 22.76
N LEU A 524 -32.76 -2.00 22.10
CA LEU A 524 -32.57 -3.14 21.20
C LEU A 524 -32.78 -4.48 21.92
N LEU A 525 -32.22 -4.64 23.12
CA LEU A 525 -32.39 -5.85 23.92
C LEU A 525 -33.84 -6.09 24.36
N SER A 526 -34.65 -5.05 24.57
CA SER A 526 -36.07 -5.17 24.94
C SER A 526 -36.99 -5.41 23.73
N HIS A 527 -36.50 -5.11 22.50
CA HIS A 527 -37.35 -5.17 21.30
C HIS A 527 -37.76 -6.60 20.91
N PRO A 528 -39.07 -6.93 20.80
CA PRO A 528 -39.52 -8.30 20.62
C PRO A 528 -39.21 -8.87 19.22
N GLU A 529 -39.19 -8.03 18.18
CA GLU A 529 -38.99 -8.47 16.80
C GLU A 529 -37.51 -8.49 16.37
N SER A 530 -36.63 -7.76 17.06
CA SER A 530 -35.20 -7.72 16.72
C SER A 530 -34.55 -9.09 16.85
N LEU A 531 -34.10 -9.65 15.74
CA LEU A 531 -33.31 -10.89 15.71
C LEU A 531 -31.94 -10.69 16.38
N THR A 532 -31.34 -9.53 16.18
CA THR A 532 -30.08 -9.14 16.81
C THR A 532 -30.25 -9.07 18.32
N GLY A 533 -31.29 -8.41 18.82
CA GLY A 533 -31.63 -8.34 20.24
C GLY A 533 -31.88 -9.72 20.84
N LYS A 534 -32.60 -10.60 20.14
CA LYS A 534 -32.81 -12.01 20.55
C LYS A 534 -31.50 -12.77 20.67
N CYS A 535 -30.59 -12.61 19.71
CA CYS A 535 -29.28 -13.27 19.73
C CYS A 535 -28.39 -12.78 20.87
N LEU A 536 -28.36 -11.49 21.13
CA LEU A 536 -27.56 -10.86 22.23
C LEU A 536 -28.07 -11.28 23.62
N ARG A 537 -29.41 -11.43 23.80
CA ARG A 537 -30.02 -11.94 25.05
C ARG A 537 -29.75 -13.41 25.30
N ALA A 538 -29.67 -14.22 24.24
CA ALA A 538 -29.74 -15.69 24.34
C ALA A 538 -28.51 -16.35 24.94
N HIS A 539 -27.38 -15.65 25.18
CA HIS A 539 -26.11 -16.22 25.67
C HIS A 539 -25.87 -17.64 25.12
N LYS A 540 -25.88 -17.80 23.79
CA LYS A 540 -25.90 -19.11 23.14
C LYS A 540 -24.75 -19.99 23.60
N LYS A 541 -25.06 -21.01 24.40
CA LYS A 541 -24.19 -22.16 24.60
C LYS A 541 -24.24 -23.00 23.31
N TYR A 542 -23.13 -23.07 22.60
CA TYR A 542 -23.05 -23.91 21.40
C TYR A 542 -23.03 -25.38 21.84
N PRO A 543 -24.06 -26.19 21.54
CA PRO A 543 -24.04 -27.59 21.91
C PRO A 543 -22.89 -28.29 21.20
N THR A 544 -22.10 -29.07 21.95
CA THR A 544 -21.10 -29.94 21.38
C THR A 544 -21.84 -31.00 20.54
N ARG A 545 -21.63 -30.97 19.21
CA ARG A 545 -22.21 -31.97 18.30
C ARG A 545 -21.58 -33.34 18.58
N GLY A 546 -22.29 -34.22 19.34
CA GLY A 546 -21.96 -35.60 19.53
C GLY A 546 -20.59 -35.89 20.17
N LYS A 547 -20.16 -37.14 20.20
CA LYS A 547 -18.82 -37.53 20.65
C LYS A 547 -17.76 -36.94 19.73
N ARG A 548 -16.81 -36.19 20.29
CA ARG A 548 -15.63 -35.74 19.56
C ARG A 548 -14.87 -37.00 19.08
N ARG A 549 -14.44 -36.99 17.82
CA ARG A 549 -13.54 -38.03 17.32
C ARG A 549 -12.23 -37.91 18.06
N GLU A 550 -11.82 -38.95 18.76
CA GLU A 550 -10.54 -38.98 19.46
C GLU A 550 -9.38 -38.82 18.50
N VAL A 551 -8.40 -38.03 18.90
CA VAL A 551 -7.14 -37.91 18.18
C VAL A 551 -6.36 -39.20 18.52
N ILE A 552 -6.15 -40.05 17.52
CA ILE A 552 -5.36 -41.30 17.71
C ILE A 552 -3.94 -40.85 18.09
N ALA A 553 -3.50 -41.25 19.28
CA ALA A 553 -2.14 -40.97 19.75
C ALA A 553 -1.12 -41.53 18.75
N LYS A 554 -0.07 -40.78 18.46
CA LYS A 554 1.04 -41.26 17.62
C LYS A 554 1.67 -42.49 18.27
N GLY A 555 1.71 -43.60 17.55
CA GLY A 555 2.51 -44.73 17.95
C GLY A 555 3.98 -44.35 18.07
N LYS A 556 4.69 -44.83 19.10
CA LYS A 556 6.12 -44.58 19.30
C LYS A 556 6.87 -44.97 18.02
N GLU A 557 7.45 -43.96 17.32
CA GLU A 557 8.28 -44.21 16.14
C GLU A 557 9.51 -45.04 16.50
N SER A 558 9.69 -46.17 15.81
CA SER A 558 10.97 -46.86 15.79
C SER A 558 12.03 -45.97 15.09
N LYS A 559 13.10 -45.66 15.81
CA LYS A 559 14.26 -44.91 15.32
C LYS A 559 14.87 -45.63 14.11
N ARG A 560 14.59 -45.22 12.90
CA ARG A 560 15.39 -45.54 11.72
C ARG A 560 16.30 -44.32 11.37
N LYS A 561 17.60 -44.50 11.69
CA LYS A 561 18.69 -43.65 11.20
C LYS A 561 18.80 -43.84 9.68
N GLY A 562 18.78 -42.76 8.90
CA GLY A 562 19.24 -42.82 7.53
C GLY A 562 18.79 -41.66 6.61
N ARG A 563 19.77 -40.87 6.22
CA ARG A 563 19.89 -39.97 5.05
C ARG A 563 19.16 -38.66 5.07
N LYS A 564 20.00 -37.62 5.22
CA LYS A 564 19.74 -36.22 4.89
C LYS A 564 19.52 -36.06 3.38
N ASN A 565 18.28 -35.83 2.95
CA ASN A 565 17.95 -35.05 1.77
C ASN A 565 16.67 -34.27 2.12
N GLN A 566 16.81 -32.96 2.11
CA GLN A 566 15.79 -32.00 2.51
C GLN A 566 14.67 -31.95 1.48
N SER A 567 13.57 -32.65 1.72
CA SER A 567 12.26 -32.28 1.19
C SER A 567 11.42 -31.74 2.33
N LEU A 568 10.79 -30.60 2.14
CA LEU A 568 9.89 -29.92 3.10
C LEU A 568 8.69 -30.79 3.58
N LEU A 569 8.52 -31.96 2.99
CA LEU A 569 7.48 -32.92 3.30
C LEU A 569 8.13 -34.29 3.61
N THR A 570 8.40 -34.54 4.88
CA THR A 570 8.68 -35.90 5.31
C THR A 570 7.37 -36.63 5.66
N SER A 571 7.04 -37.59 4.77
CA SER A 571 6.06 -38.70 4.94
C SER A 571 4.69 -38.36 5.53
N ALA A 572 3.78 -37.97 4.68
CA ALA A 572 2.34 -38.20 4.90
C ALA A 572 1.99 -39.69 4.68
N ALA A 573 2.68 -40.64 5.29
CA ALA A 573 2.47 -42.03 4.93
C ALA A 573 2.75 -43.03 6.07
N THR A 574 2.16 -42.78 7.20
CA THR A 574 1.89 -43.86 8.13
C THR A 574 0.44 -43.78 8.53
N GLY A 575 -0.25 -44.93 8.63
CA GLY A 575 -1.70 -45.12 8.77
C GLY A 575 -2.44 -44.39 9.89
N ASN A 576 -1.89 -43.30 10.44
CA ASN A 576 -2.42 -42.57 11.59
C ASN A 576 -3.13 -41.25 11.23
N GLY A 577 -3.33 -40.94 9.95
CA GLY A 577 -4.15 -39.81 9.54
C GLY A 577 -3.63 -38.42 9.95
N TRP A 578 -2.32 -38.21 10.03
CA TRP A 578 -1.68 -36.92 10.29
C TRP A 578 -0.94 -36.39 9.08
N LEU A 579 -0.95 -35.07 8.94
CA LEU A 579 -0.15 -34.33 8.01
C LEU A 579 0.82 -33.47 8.82
N THR A 580 2.12 -33.61 8.59
CA THR A 580 3.15 -32.87 9.33
C THR A 580 3.95 -31.97 8.36
N LEU A 581 4.09 -30.72 8.70
CA LEU A 581 4.98 -29.76 8.08
C LEU A 581 6.18 -29.53 9.01
N HIS A 582 7.39 -29.72 8.51
CA HIS A 582 8.62 -29.57 9.31
C HIS A 582 9.37 -28.30 8.90
N ASP A 583 10.02 -27.65 9.89
CA ASP A 583 11.02 -26.59 9.72
C ASP A 583 10.59 -25.42 8.83
N VAL A 584 9.34 -24.99 8.97
CA VAL A 584 8.79 -23.89 8.19
C VAL A 584 9.36 -22.55 8.66
N SER A 585 10.12 -21.87 7.80
CA SER A 585 10.83 -20.61 8.09
C SER A 585 10.51 -19.51 7.10
N LYS A 586 9.26 -19.43 6.61
CA LYS A 586 8.84 -18.40 5.65
C LYS A 586 8.27 -17.20 6.38
N ASN A 587 8.58 -15.97 5.89
CA ASN A 587 8.18 -14.70 6.48
C ASN A 587 8.55 -14.63 7.99
N ASN A 588 7.55 -14.47 8.86
CA ASN A 588 7.74 -14.41 10.31
C ASN A 588 7.78 -15.76 11.02
N LEU A 589 7.57 -16.87 10.31
CA LEU A 589 7.67 -18.23 10.88
C LEU A 589 9.13 -18.59 11.15
N LYS A 590 9.41 -19.12 12.34
CA LYS A 590 10.76 -19.44 12.81
C LYS A 590 10.86 -20.95 13.10
N ASN A 591 11.22 -21.73 12.09
CA ASN A 591 11.39 -23.19 12.19
C ASN A 591 10.18 -23.89 12.86
N VAL A 592 8.97 -23.53 12.38
CA VAL A 592 7.73 -24.07 12.95
C VAL A 592 7.48 -25.48 12.40
N THR A 593 7.31 -26.45 13.29
CA THR A 593 6.77 -27.76 12.94
C THR A 593 5.28 -27.79 13.30
N ALA A 594 4.42 -28.01 12.31
CA ALA A 594 2.97 -28.00 12.48
C ALA A 594 2.36 -29.34 12.06
N GLU A 595 1.47 -29.86 12.87
CA GLU A 595 0.80 -31.15 12.68
C GLU A 595 -0.70 -30.97 12.54
N PHE A 596 -1.28 -31.55 11.50
CA PHE A 596 -2.69 -31.43 11.17
C PHE A 596 -3.33 -32.83 11.17
N PRO A 597 -4.26 -33.13 12.08
CA PRO A 597 -4.99 -34.39 12.05
C PRO A 597 -5.95 -34.44 10.85
N LEU A 598 -5.84 -35.49 10.02
CA LEU A 598 -6.71 -35.65 8.86
C LEU A 598 -8.12 -36.11 9.26
N GLY A 599 -9.13 -35.73 8.46
CA GLY A 599 -10.54 -36.08 8.73
C GLY A 599 -11.13 -35.35 9.95
N ARG A 600 -10.54 -34.25 10.37
CA ARG A 600 -10.97 -33.37 11.48
C ARG A 600 -11.17 -31.93 11.02
N LEU A 601 -11.96 -31.19 11.79
CA LEU A 601 -11.99 -29.73 11.68
C LEU A 601 -10.82 -29.18 12.51
N VAL A 602 -9.87 -28.54 11.85
CA VAL A 602 -8.69 -27.93 12.46
C VAL A 602 -8.79 -26.41 12.35
N CYS A 603 -8.71 -25.73 13.48
CA CYS A 603 -8.66 -24.27 13.54
C CYS A 603 -7.24 -23.79 13.82
N VAL A 604 -6.71 -22.92 12.95
CA VAL A 604 -5.44 -22.22 13.18
C VAL A 604 -5.77 -20.82 13.70
N THR A 605 -5.44 -20.58 14.97
CA THR A 605 -5.75 -19.33 15.68
C THR A 605 -4.49 -18.56 16.06
N GLY A 606 -4.64 -17.33 16.52
CA GLY A 606 -3.57 -16.47 16.98
C GLY A 606 -3.81 -15.01 16.62
N VAL A 607 -3.02 -14.09 17.19
CA VAL A 607 -3.10 -12.64 16.95
C VAL A 607 -2.87 -12.27 15.49
N SER A 608 -3.28 -11.06 15.08
CA SER A 608 -3.01 -10.54 13.74
C SER A 608 -1.50 -10.52 13.47
N GLY A 609 -1.07 -10.86 12.25
CA GLY A 609 0.36 -10.93 11.91
C GLY A 609 1.14 -12.13 12.46
N SER A 610 0.53 -13.06 13.22
CA SER A 610 1.24 -14.22 13.80
C SER A 610 1.69 -15.29 12.80
N GLY A 611 1.40 -15.13 11.50
CA GLY A 611 1.81 -16.08 10.45
C GLY A 611 0.78 -17.15 10.08
N LYS A 612 -0.46 -17.09 10.58
CA LYS A 612 -1.54 -18.04 10.25
C LYS A 612 -1.74 -18.25 8.75
N SER A 613 -1.86 -17.16 8.01
CA SER A 613 -2.06 -17.19 6.55
C SER A 613 -0.81 -17.69 5.83
N THR A 614 0.38 -17.33 6.29
CA THR A 614 1.66 -17.81 5.77
C THR A 614 1.77 -19.33 5.94
N LEU A 615 1.47 -19.85 7.14
CA LEU A 615 1.50 -21.29 7.41
C LEU A 615 0.59 -22.08 6.45
N ILE A 616 -0.65 -21.63 6.24
CA ILE A 616 -1.64 -22.35 5.44
C ILE A 616 -1.49 -22.09 3.95
N ARG A 617 -1.45 -20.82 3.52
CA ARG A 617 -1.49 -20.45 2.09
C ARG A 617 -0.15 -20.54 1.41
N GLU A 618 0.93 -20.16 2.12
CA GLU A 618 2.24 -20.03 1.50
C GLU A 618 3.18 -21.22 1.80
N CYS A 619 2.84 -22.05 2.80
CA CYS A 619 3.64 -23.22 3.15
C CYS A 619 2.86 -24.53 2.92
N LEU A 620 1.73 -24.72 3.59
CA LEU A 620 0.97 -25.98 3.52
C LEU A 620 0.38 -26.23 2.12
N LEU A 621 -0.29 -25.24 1.53
CA LEU A 621 -0.98 -25.40 0.25
C LEU A 621 -0.01 -25.64 -0.93
N PRO A 622 1.10 -24.91 -1.09
CA PRO A 622 2.11 -25.22 -2.11
C PRO A 622 2.74 -26.59 -1.93
N ALA A 623 3.12 -26.95 -0.70
CA ALA A 623 3.72 -28.24 -0.40
C ALA A 623 2.77 -29.40 -0.74
N LEU A 624 1.48 -29.28 -0.44
CA LEU A 624 0.46 -30.26 -0.85
C LEU A 624 0.29 -30.32 -2.36
N SER A 625 0.30 -29.17 -3.03
CA SER A 625 0.16 -29.09 -4.49
C SER A 625 1.34 -29.76 -5.20
N GLU A 626 2.55 -29.59 -4.70
CA GLU A 626 3.76 -30.23 -5.21
C GLU A 626 3.75 -31.74 -4.97
N ALA A 627 3.43 -32.17 -3.76
CA ALA A 627 3.31 -33.60 -3.44
C ALA A 627 2.24 -34.33 -4.28
N LEU A 628 1.18 -33.62 -4.70
CA LEU A 628 0.14 -34.16 -5.58
C LEU A 628 0.56 -34.18 -7.07
N LYS A 629 1.42 -33.26 -7.51
CA LYS A 629 1.98 -33.24 -8.89
C LYS A 629 2.95 -34.40 -9.14
N VAL A 630 3.78 -34.76 -8.17
CA VAL A 630 4.75 -35.87 -8.25
C VAL A 630 4.06 -37.25 -8.40
N ARG A 631 2.75 -37.33 -8.23
CA ARG A 631 1.95 -38.58 -8.40
C ARG A 631 1.41 -38.80 -9.83
N ASN A 632 1.93 -38.14 -10.87
CA ASN A 632 1.54 -38.45 -12.23
C ASN A 632 2.31 -39.71 -12.72
N PRO A 633 1.65 -40.80 -13.16
CA PRO A 633 2.28 -42.14 -13.31
C PRO A 633 3.09 -42.32 -14.60
N LYS A 634 3.74 -41.29 -15.12
CA LYS A 634 4.62 -41.38 -16.30
C LYS A 634 6.12 -41.20 -16.02
N SER A 635 6.54 -41.11 -14.75
CA SER A 635 7.95 -41.16 -14.38
C SER A 635 8.22 -42.41 -13.54
N GLU A 636 8.88 -43.36 -14.12
CA GLU A 636 9.43 -44.57 -13.48
C GLU A 636 10.56 -44.19 -12.53
N ILE A 637 10.26 -43.79 -11.31
CA ILE A 637 11.12 -43.94 -10.12
C ILE A 637 10.21 -43.78 -8.90
N LEU A 638 9.70 -44.85 -8.37
CA LEU A 638 8.88 -44.93 -7.17
C LEU A 638 9.68 -45.43 -5.97
N PRO A 639 9.67 -44.72 -4.84
CA PRO A 639 9.73 -45.41 -3.55
C PRO A 639 8.31 -45.77 -3.11
N ASN A 640 8.10 -47.00 -2.70
CA ASN A 640 6.87 -47.59 -2.17
C ASN A 640 6.31 -46.82 -0.98
N PHE A 641 5.15 -46.20 -1.14
CA PHE A 641 4.37 -45.64 -0.03
C PHE A 641 2.94 -46.21 -0.03
N PRO A 642 2.48 -46.82 1.07
CA PRO A 642 1.09 -47.23 1.23
C PRO A 642 0.24 -46.01 1.67
N VAL A 643 -0.40 -45.35 0.75
CA VAL A 643 -1.45 -44.35 1.06
C VAL A 643 -2.79 -44.92 0.63
N SER A 644 -3.72 -45.02 1.56
CA SER A 644 -5.12 -45.28 1.25
C SER A 644 -5.60 -44.23 0.21
N ARG A 645 -6.03 -44.69 -0.95
CA ARG A 645 -6.39 -43.90 -2.13
C ARG A 645 -7.39 -42.82 -1.75
N PRO A 646 -7.10 -41.52 -1.96
CA PRO A 646 -8.15 -40.52 -1.95
C PRO A 646 -9.16 -40.85 -3.05
N SER A 647 -10.45 -40.73 -2.76
CA SER A 647 -11.48 -41.15 -3.68
C SER A 647 -11.27 -40.54 -5.05
N ARG A 648 -11.49 -41.33 -6.15
CA ARG A 648 -11.37 -40.88 -7.54
C ARG A 648 -12.15 -39.57 -7.84
N ARG A 649 -13.15 -39.26 -7.01
CA ARG A 649 -13.93 -38.01 -7.08
C ARG A 649 -13.14 -36.76 -6.64
N PHE A 650 -12.27 -36.88 -5.62
CA PHE A 650 -11.48 -35.78 -5.12
C PHE A 650 -10.37 -35.38 -6.10
N THR A 651 -9.67 -36.34 -6.67
CA THR A 651 -8.65 -36.11 -7.69
C THR A 651 -9.24 -35.56 -9.00
N LYS A 652 -10.43 -36.05 -9.43
CA LYS A 652 -11.14 -35.51 -10.59
C LYS A 652 -11.67 -34.09 -10.37
N TRP A 653 -12.04 -33.74 -9.14
CA TRP A 653 -12.50 -32.40 -8.78
C TRP A 653 -11.36 -31.37 -8.77
N ILE A 654 -10.19 -31.71 -8.19
CA ILE A 654 -8.97 -30.88 -8.24
C ILE A 654 -8.53 -30.65 -9.70
N ASN A 655 -8.42 -31.70 -10.50
CA ASN A 655 -7.97 -31.59 -11.89
C ASN A 655 -8.95 -30.83 -12.80
N ARG A 656 -10.26 -30.91 -12.57
CA ARG A 656 -11.26 -30.14 -13.33
C ARG A 656 -11.26 -28.64 -12.97
N ARG A 657 -10.87 -28.25 -11.76
CA ARG A 657 -10.85 -26.83 -11.34
C ARG A 657 -9.50 -26.17 -11.47
N LEU A 658 -8.39 -26.90 -11.39
CA LEU A 658 -7.04 -26.37 -11.60
C LEU A 658 -6.64 -26.30 -13.08
N GLY A 659 -7.25 -27.10 -13.96
CA GLY A 659 -6.97 -27.12 -15.41
C GLY A 659 -7.69 -26.05 -16.24
N GLY A 660 -8.57 -25.24 -15.65
CA GLY A 660 -9.35 -24.23 -16.35
C GLY A 660 -9.17 -22.81 -15.82
N ARG A 661 -8.25 -22.05 -16.43
CA ARG A 661 -8.05 -20.59 -16.29
C ARG A 661 -7.75 -20.06 -14.87
N ARG A 662 -6.52 -19.59 -14.68
CA ARG A 662 -5.88 -19.06 -13.48
C ARG A 662 -6.57 -17.88 -12.77
N ALA A 663 -7.63 -17.31 -13.31
CA ALA A 663 -8.26 -16.06 -12.83
C ALA A 663 -9.25 -16.18 -11.65
N ARG A 664 -9.49 -17.37 -11.07
CA ARG A 664 -10.53 -17.56 -10.02
C ARG A 664 -10.03 -18.07 -8.67
N PHE A 665 -8.73 -18.06 -8.40
CA PHE A 665 -8.18 -18.70 -7.19
C PHE A 665 -8.49 -17.94 -5.88
N ARG A 666 -8.79 -16.64 -5.92
CA ARG A 666 -9.06 -15.84 -4.70
C ARG A 666 -10.43 -16.07 -4.04
N ARG A 667 -11.44 -16.57 -4.76
CA ARG A 667 -12.78 -16.87 -4.18
C ARG A 667 -12.92 -18.29 -3.64
N LEU A 668 -12.04 -19.20 -3.98
CA LEU A 668 -12.18 -20.64 -3.68
C LEU A 668 -11.71 -21.06 -2.28
N THR A 669 -10.92 -20.26 -1.60
CA THR A 669 -10.39 -20.61 -0.26
C THR A 669 -11.41 -20.43 0.86
N TRP A 670 -12.40 -19.55 0.72
CA TRP A 670 -13.49 -19.37 1.69
C TRP A 670 -14.59 -20.42 1.50
N ASP A 671 -14.98 -20.71 0.26
CA ASP A 671 -16.00 -21.74 -0.05
C ASP A 671 -15.52 -23.17 0.28
N PHE A 672 -14.22 -23.42 0.28
CA PHE A 672 -13.66 -24.73 0.60
C PHE A 672 -13.78 -25.07 2.09
N LEU A 673 -13.62 -24.11 2.98
CA LEU A 673 -13.70 -24.30 4.43
C LEU A 673 -15.15 -24.38 4.95
N MET A 674 -16.10 -23.76 4.26
CA MET A 674 -17.52 -23.71 4.70
C MET A 674 -18.39 -24.83 4.16
N ARG A 675 -18.02 -25.53 3.08
CA ARG A 675 -18.87 -26.56 2.45
C ARG A 675 -18.61 -28.00 2.86
N PHE A 676 -17.58 -28.29 3.64
CA PHE A 676 -17.32 -29.66 4.09
C PHE A 676 -18.13 -30.11 5.32
N GLY A 677 -18.94 -29.23 5.90
CA GLY A 677 -19.76 -29.53 7.09
C GLY A 677 -21.16 -30.11 6.81
N SER A 678 -21.63 -30.16 5.57
CA SER A 678 -23.07 -30.43 5.34
C SER A 678 -23.44 -31.50 4.31
N CYS A 679 -22.55 -32.45 4.00
CA CYS A 679 -22.89 -33.51 3.04
C CYS A 679 -22.65 -34.93 3.58
N SER A 680 -23.45 -35.31 4.57
CA SER A 680 -23.74 -36.74 4.82
C SER A 680 -25.16 -36.87 5.36
N ARG A 681 -26.12 -37.01 4.46
CA ARG A 681 -27.32 -37.89 4.58
C ARG A 681 -28.30 -37.64 3.43
N ARG A 682 -28.45 -38.69 2.63
CA ARG A 682 -29.64 -39.10 1.85
C ARG A 682 -30.50 -38.01 1.20
N CYS A 683 -30.35 -37.87 -0.11
CA CYS A 683 -31.48 -37.43 -0.94
C CYS A 683 -31.72 -38.43 -2.06
N PRO A 684 -32.96 -38.89 -2.28
CA PRO A 684 -33.31 -39.91 -3.29
C PRO A 684 -33.24 -39.29 -4.68
N ARG A 685 -32.89 -40.09 -5.65
CA ARG A 685 -32.88 -39.79 -7.09
C ARG A 685 -34.29 -39.41 -7.59
N ARG A 686 -34.43 -38.22 -8.19
CA ARG A 686 -35.19 -37.84 -9.38
C ARG A 686 -35.56 -36.34 -9.27
N GLY A 687 -35.15 -35.53 -10.28
CA GLY A 687 -35.77 -34.24 -10.51
C GLY A 687 -34.90 -32.97 -10.50
N CYS A 688 -33.56 -33.01 -10.70
CA CYS A 688 -32.74 -31.78 -10.73
C CYS A 688 -31.96 -31.55 -12.05
N ALA A 689 -32.42 -32.11 -13.16
CA ALA A 689 -31.72 -31.95 -14.45
C ALA A 689 -32.18 -30.74 -15.30
N ASP A 690 -33.36 -30.17 -15.06
CA ASP A 690 -34.00 -29.24 -16.03
C ASP A 690 -33.92 -27.74 -15.71
N ILE A 691 -33.47 -27.35 -14.51
CA ILE A 691 -33.40 -25.92 -14.14
C ILE A 691 -32.08 -25.24 -14.61
N ARG A 692 -31.07 -25.99 -15.07
CA ARG A 692 -29.76 -25.43 -15.48
C ARG A 692 -29.65 -25.04 -16.96
N ARG A 693 -30.60 -25.34 -17.81
CA ARG A 693 -30.53 -25.02 -19.25
C ARG A 693 -31.20 -23.72 -19.66
N ALA A 694 -32.10 -23.17 -18.86
CA ALA A 694 -32.84 -21.95 -19.21
C ALA A 694 -32.11 -20.64 -18.87
N GLY A 695 -31.27 -20.61 -17.83
CA GLY A 695 -30.57 -19.40 -17.36
C GLY A 695 -29.37 -18.95 -18.20
N PHE A 696 -28.72 -19.86 -18.96
CA PHE A 696 -27.48 -19.53 -19.67
C PHE A 696 -27.69 -19.02 -21.11
N ARG A 697 -28.85 -19.22 -21.71
CA ARG A 697 -29.15 -18.76 -23.08
C ARG A 697 -29.57 -17.29 -23.18
N SER A 698 -30.08 -16.69 -22.11
CA SER A 698 -30.50 -15.28 -22.11
C SER A 698 -29.33 -14.29 -21.95
N ILE A 699 -28.29 -14.68 -21.25
CA ILE A 699 -27.10 -13.82 -21.02
C ILE A 699 -26.17 -13.80 -22.25
N ALA A 700 -26.03 -14.90 -22.96
CA ALA A 700 -25.21 -14.96 -24.18
C ALA A 700 -25.82 -14.15 -25.34
N ARG A 701 -27.15 -14.00 -25.43
CA ARG A 701 -27.81 -13.18 -26.48
C ARG A 701 -27.70 -11.67 -26.19
N ARG A 702 -27.60 -11.22 -24.94
CA ARG A 702 -27.41 -9.79 -24.60
C ARG A 702 -25.98 -9.29 -24.82
N VAL A 703 -24.98 -10.13 -24.70
CA VAL A 703 -23.59 -9.77 -24.97
C VAL A 703 -23.29 -9.72 -26.48
N ALA A 704 -23.87 -10.61 -27.28
CA ALA A 704 -23.74 -10.58 -28.74
C ALA A 704 -24.41 -9.38 -29.41
N ALA A 705 -25.53 -8.89 -28.87
CA ALA A 705 -26.26 -7.73 -29.41
C ALA A 705 -25.55 -6.37 -29.10
N ARG A 706 -24.71 -6.31 -28.11
CA ARG A 706 -23.95 -5.09 -27.79
C ARG A 706 -22.67 -4.91 -28.65
N ASN A 707 -22.08 -6.00 -29.14
CA ASN A 707 -20.93 -5.94 -30.02
C ASN A 707 -21.23 -5.72 -31.51
N ALA A 708 -22.52 -5.83 -31.91
CA ALA A 708 -22.95 -5.60 -33.29
C ALA A 708 -23.36 -4.13 -33.60
N ARG A 709 -23.49 -3.25 -32.60
CA ARG A 709 -23.86 -1.83 -32.80
C ARG A 709 -22.70 -0.84 -32.76
N GLY A 710 -21.45 -1.29 -32.70
CA GLY A 710 -20.24 -0.45 -32.59
C GLY A 710 -19.42 -0.29 -33.87
N ARG A 711 -19.95 -0.59 -35.05
CA ARG A 711 -19.27 -0.30 -36.34
C ARG A 711 -20.17 0.47 -37.26
N GLY A 712 -20.24 1.76 -37.09
CA GLY A 712 -20.82 2.72 -38.01
C GLY A 712 -19.84 3.85 -38.27
N ARG A 713 -19.35 3.94 -39.51
CA ARG A 713 -18.50 4.98 -40.06
C ARG A 713 -19.18 6.36 -39.90
N SER A 714 -18.41 7.39 -39.59
CA SER A 714 -18.62 8.72 -40.15
C SER A 714 -17.33 9.50 -40.28
N SER A 715 -16.88 9.62 -41.52
CA SER A 715 -16.07 10.74 -42.03
C SER A 715 -16.81 12.06 -41.80
N TRP A 716 -16.14 13.12 -41.36
CA TRP A 716 -16.32 14.50 -41.81
C TRP A 716 -15.22 15.39 -41.24
N ARG A 717 -14.55 16.11 -42.13
CA ARG A 717 -13.67 17.29 -42.24
C ARG A 717 -13.13 17.93 -40.96
#